data_97999530300f21abc487942c7d0bcce8
#
_entry.id   97999530300f21abc487942c7d0bcce8
#
_cell.length_a   1.000
_cell.length_b   1.000
_cell.length_c   1.000
_cell.angle_alpha   90.00
_cell.angle_beta   90.00
_cell.angle_gamma   90.00
#
_symmetry.space_group_name_H-M   'P 1'
#
loop_
_entity.id
_entity.type
_entity.pdbx_description
1 polymer ?
#
loop_
_entity_poly.entity_id
_entity_poly.type
_entity_poly.pdbx_seq_one_letter_code
_entity_poly.pdbx_strand_id
1 'polypeptide(L)'
;MCNHPVRQVPALKAIVLAAGNSIVLQSLGERSVLECVIQNALDNVPPEDLYIVVGNAHPGGRYHYVVQENPLGTGDAVRRAAALLPDFRGNLLILYGDTPLFRPASIRGLLNRHSLRNAHATLLTAVVDRPLPYGRIIRDAAGRIVDIVEDTEATAQVRDIREVNVGGYVVNAEAISTVLDRHVRFTDCLHELIRSGMRVESYQLYDPDEVHGVNNAEDLERAEFILQKRLYRPRRQEEQNLVAFGTGGWRAIIGEGFTIHNVRRLSQALANEITRTGQEKRGVLIGYDRRFLSRRAAEAAAEVFAGNNIAAILLTGDAPTPLITYATARQASAYGLAFTASHNPPEWNGLKVFRGDGSLLLDQETRQIEAETNALTPEHVIKLELDLALDAGIVQRRDFTNEYVDAVEALIDLEAIRAAALTVIVDPMYGVGQLTLGTVLAEARCRVTFIHERHNPLFGGRSPAPNPEALRLLCSTMRDGGYDLGLAMDGDADRIAIVDERGEYISVNDLLLLLYWYLHEVRGHRGGVVRNSSTTHLLDRLAHRLGEECYEVPVGFKHVVTAMVEHNALLGGESSGGLTIRGHILGKDGIFACALVVEMLAKTRQKISQLRERVYGLTGRLYQAEESIPATPEMRVAIPRRLREAPSGCIASYRVLNSSQIDGAKLYLENDNWAQLRFSGTEPVLRLAVEADSPEKSQELLHWLRQFVKA
;
A
#
# COMPACT_ATOMS: atom_id res chain seq x y z
N MET A 1 43.33 -10.44 -41.10
CA MET A 1 43.04 -10.75 -39.68
C MET A 1 43.60 -9.58 -38.85
N CYS A 2 42.83 -8.60 -38.50
CA CYS A 2 43.27 -7.48 -37.66
C CYS A 2 43.07 -7.90 -36.20
N ASN A 3 44.18 -8.22 -35.53
CA ASN A 3 44.24 -8.38 -34.08
C ASN A 3 44.00 -7.02 -33.43
N HIS A 4 42.75 -6.72 -33.05
CA HIS A 4 42.54 -5.71 -32.05
C HIS A 4 42.86 -6.30 -30.67
N PRO A 5 43.74 -5.66 -29.88
CA PRO A 5 43.98 -6.09 -28.51
C PRO A 5 42.67 -6.00 -27.73
N VAL A 6 42.27 -7.13 -27.12
CA VAL A 6 41.17 -7.13 -26.13
C VAL A 6 41.57 -6.15 -25.03
N ARG A 7 40.95 -4.98 -24.98
CA ARG A 7 41.16 -4.04 -23.87
C ARG A 7 40.72 -4.75 -22.60
N GLN A 8 41.65 -4.99 -21.69
CA GLN A 8 41.35 -5.44 -20.35
C GLN A 8 40.44 -4.39 -19.73
N VAL A 9 39.22 -4.78 -19.34
CA VAL A 9 38.29 -3.92 -18.57
C VAL A 9 38.98 -3.65 -17.23
N PRO A 10 39.22 -2.40 -16.83
CA PRO A 10 39.81 -2.08 -15.54
C PRO A 10 38.97 -2.71 -14.42
N ALA A 11 39.62 -3.24 -13.38
CA ALA A 11 38.95 -3.78 -12.22
C ALA A 11 38.01 -2.71 -11.62
N LEU A 12 36.85 -3.14 -11.18
CA LEU A 12 35.80 -2.25 -10.63
C LEU A 12 35.50 -2.65 -9.19
N LYS A 13 35.46 -1.66 -8.28
CA LYS A 13 34.92 -1.80 -6.93
C LYS A 13 33.84 -0.75 -6.71
N ALA A 14 32.94 -0.97 -5.76
CA ALA A 14 31.86 -0.05 -5.45
C ALA A 14 31.92 0.49 -4.01
N ILE A 15 31.57 1.75 -3.85
CA ILE A 15 31.44 2.43 -2.54
C ILE A 15 30.03 3.01 -2.47
N VAL A 16 29.27 2.65 -1.44
CA VAL A 16 27.95 3.21 -1.14
C VAL A 16 28.06 4.10 0.10
N LEU A 17 27.63 5.36 0.01
CA LEU A 17 27.73 6.35 1.08
C LEU A 17 26.40 6.48 1.83
N ALA A 18 26.31 5.94 3.05
CA ALA A 18 25.09 5.87 3.86
C ALA A 18 25.23 6.41 5.29
N ALA A 19 26.28 7.19 5.60
CA ALA A 19 26.62 7.60 6.98
C ALA A 19 25.82 8.77 7.54
N GLY A 20 25.04 9.51 6.75
CA GLY A 20 24.48 10.81 7.17
C GLY A 20 22.98 10.86 7.44
N ASN A 21 22.20 9.87 7.03
CA ASN A 21 20.73 9.96 7.05
C ASN A 21 20.10 8.63 7.46
N SER A 22 19.34 8.63 8.57
CA SER A 22 18.64 7.43 9.07
C SER A 22 17.50 6.95 8.17
N ILE A 23 16.99 7.82 7.28
CA ILE A 23 15.90 7.48 6.36
C ILE A 23 16.29 6.37 5.37
N VAL A 24 17.60 6.22 5.09
CA VAL A 24 18.09 5.19 4.19
C VAL A 24 17.82 3.75 4.68
N LEU A 25 17.53 3.58 5.97
CA LEU A 25 17.16 2.31 6.59
C LEU A 25 15.64 2.04 6.56
N GLN A 26 14.83 3.03 6.16
CA GLN A 26 13.38 2.84 6.04
C GLN A 26 13.02 2.00 4.82
N SER A 27 11.90 1.27 4.95
CA SER A 27 11.39 0.41 3.88
C SER A 27 10.96 1.23 2.66
N LEU A 28 11.30 0.71 1.49
CA LEU A 28 10.92 1.19 0.18
C LEU A 28 10.42 -0.02 -0.62
N GLY A 29 9.14 -0.35 -0.49
CA GLY A 29 8.59 -1.61 -0.95
C GLY A 29 9.10 -2.80 -0.10
N GLU A 30 9.62 -3.83 -0.75
CA GLU A 30 10.14 -5.04 -0.09
C GLU A 30 11.56 -4.89 0.49
N ARG A 31 12.24 -3.76 0.24
CA ARG A 31 13.63 -3.48 0.64
C ARG A 31 13.70 -2.12 1.33
N SER A 32 14.78 -1.87 2.06
CA SER A 32 15.09 -0.51 2.49
C SER A 32 15.64 0.34 1.34
N VAL A 33 15.61 1.67 1.51
CA VAL A 33 16.22 2.61 0.55
C VAL A 33 17.68 2.21 0.26
N LEU A 34 18.44 1.92 1.31
CA LEU A 34 19.83 1.52 1.20
C LEU A 34 20.00 0.17 0.49
N GLU A 35 19.14 -0.82 0.74
CA GLU A 35 19.20 -2.11 0.06
C GLU A 35 18.92 -1.98 -1.44
N CYS A 36 18.09 -1.02 -1.87
CA CYS A 36 17.90 -0.72 -3.29
C CYS A 36 19.20 -0.22 -3.93
N VAL A 37 19.93 0.68 -3.26
CA VAL A 37 21.23 1.19 -3.74
C VAL A 37 22.30 0.11 -3.72
N ILE A 38 22.35 -0.71 -2.67
CA ILE A 38 23.25 -1.88 -2.57
C ILE A 38 23.01 -2.83 -3.76
N GLN A 39 21.75 -3.11 -4.09
CA GLN A 39 21.43 -3.96 -5.24
C GLN A 39 21.94 -3.37 -6.55
N ASN A 40 21.77 -2.06 -6.76
CA ASN A 40 22.29 -1.35 -7.92
C ASN A 40 23.84 -1.47 -8.02
N ALA A 41 24.53 -1.47 -6.90
CA ALA A 41 25.99 -1.71 -6.88
C ALA A 41 26.32 -3.18 -7.21
N LEU A 42 25.62 -4.14 -6.60
CA LEU A 42 25.80 -5.58 -6.79
C LEU A 42 25.50 -6.06 -8.22
N ASP A 43 24.69 -5.33 -8.98
CA ASP A 43 24.47 -5.60 -10.40
C ASP A 43 25.73 -5.37 -11.25
N ASN A 44 26.78 -4.76 -10.68
CA ASN A 44 28.01 -4.38 -11.38
C ASN A 44 29.30 -4.90 -10.71
N VAL A 45 29.28 -5.23 -9.42
CA VAL A 45 30.42 -5.76 -8.67
C VAL A 45 29.98 -6.94 -7.79
N PRO A 46 30.86 -7.93 -7.51
CA PRO A 46 30.56 -8.97 -6.55
C PRO A 46 30.57 -8.43 -5.10
N PRO A 47 29.93 -9.13 -4.14
CA PRO A 47 29.80 -8.65 -2.75
C PRO A 47 31.13 -8.35 -2.05
N GLU A 48 32.20 -9.05 -2.36
CA GLU A 48 33.57 -8.85 -1.83
C GLU A 48 34.23 -7.55 -2.33
N ASP A 49 33.71 -6.95 -3.38
CA ASP A 49 34.18 -5.68 -3.95
C ASP A 49 33.26 -4.49 -3.61
N LEU A 50 32.29 -4.69 -2.69
CA LEU A 50 31.37 -3.65 -2.23
C LEU A 50 31.76 -3.15 -0.83
N TYR A 51 31.95 -1.84 -0.73
CA TYR A 51 32.26 -1.09 0.49
C TYR A 51 31.09 -0.15 0.84
N ILE A 52 30.57 -0.24 2.07
CA ILE A 52 29.43 0.56 2.50
C ILE A 52 29.87 1.43 3.66
N VAL A 53 29.83 2.74 3.47
CA VAL A 53 30.15 3.72 4.53
C VAL A 53 28.87 4.01 5.31
N VAL A 54 28.90 3.67 6.60
CA VAL A 54 27.75 3.79 7.50
C VAL A 54 28.09 4.63 8.71
N GLY A 55 27.06 5.14 9.42
CA GLY A 55 27.21 5.71 10.76
C GLY A 55 27.31 4.61 11.82
N ASN A 56 26.54 4.76 12.91
CA ASN A 56 26.57 3.81 14.04
C ASN A 56 25.70 2.55 13.82
N ALA A 57 24.86 2.53 12.80
CA ALA A 57 23.99 1.40 12.48
C ALA A 57 24.28 0.89 11.06
N HIS A 58 24.28 -0.42 10.87
CA HIS A 58 24.49 -1.05 9.56
C HIS A 58 23.45 -2.16 9.32
N PRO A 59 23.01 -2.35 8.07
CA PRO A 59 21.90 -3.24 7.73
C PRO A 59 22.23 -4.74 7.79
N GLY A 60 23.48 -5.11 8.09
CA GLY A 60 23.93 -6.52 8.01
C GLY A 60 24.29 -6.94 6.58
N GLY A 61 24.72 -8.22 6.41
CA GLY A 61 25.15 -8.75 5.12
C GLY A 61 26.65 -9.04 5.05
N ARG A 62 27.11 -9.60 3.91
CA ARG A 62 28.52 -9.99 3.68
C ARG A 62 29.28 -8.95 2.87
N TYR A 63 29.26 -7.69 3.32
CA TYR A 63 29.92 -6.57 2.66
C TYR A 63 31.01 -5.98 3.56
N HIS A 64 31.87 -5.13 3.01
CA HIS A 64 32.85 -4.37 3.79
C HIS A 64 32.18 -3.12 4.34
N TYR A 65 31.98 -3.06 5.66
CA TYR A 65 31.45 -1.88 6.33
C TYR A 65 32.57 -0.97 6.80
N VAL A 66 32.41 0.33 6.53
CA VAL A 66 33.32 1.39 6.92
C VAL A 66 32.57 2.36 7.81
N VAL A 67 32.98 2.51 9.08
CA VAL A 67 32.26 3.37 10.02
C VAL A 67 32.77 4.80 9.90
N GLN A 68 31.83 5.74 9.73
CA GLN A 68 32.04 7.18 9.81
C GLN A 68 31.22 7.71 10.99
N GLU A 69 31.77 7.68 12.22
CA GLU A 69 31.07 8.07 13.44
C GLU A 69 30.59 9.54 13.40
N ASN A 70 31.41 10.41 12.81
CA ASN A 70 31.07 11.82 12.59
C ASN A 70 30.97 12.04 11.07
N PRO A 71 29.79 12.33 10.50
CA PRO A 71 29.61 12.58 9.06
C PRO A 71 30.20 13.95 8.68
N LEU A 72 31.51 14.01 8.47
CA LEU A 72 32.21 15.26 8.10
C LEU A 72 31.88 15.68 6.65
N GLY A 73 31.48 14.71 5.78
CA GLY A 73 31.12 14.96 4.40
C GLY A 73 31.36 13.76 3.49
N THR A 74 30.89 13.86 2.24
CA THR A 74 30.94 12.77 1.27
C THR A 74 32.37 12.44 0.80
N GLY A 75 33.27 13.42 0.76
CA GLY A 75 34.70 13.23 0.45
C GLY A 75 35.42 12.46 1.56
N ASP A 76 35.17 12.77 2.84
CA ASP A 76 35.70 12.01 3.98
C ASP A 76 35.19 10.56 3.95
N ALA A 77 33.92 10.34 3.61
CA ALA A 77 33.35 8.99 3.49
C ALA A 77 34.07 8.17 2.42
N VAL A 78 34.27 8.73 1.23
CA VAL A 78 35.04 8.06 0.15
C VAL A 78 36.48 7.80 0.58
N ARG A 79 37.15 8.76 1.23
CA ARG A 79 38.51 8.62 1.71
C ARG A 79 38.68 7.45 2.69
N ARG A 80 37.75 7.29 3.63
CA ARG A 80 37.75 6.18 4.59
C ARG A 80 37.60 4.82 3.90
N ALA A 81 36.71 4.73 2.92
CA ALA A 81 36.58 3.51 2.13
C ALA A 81 37.80 3.24 1.26
N ALA A 82 38.35 4.26 0.59
CA ALA A 82 39.55 4.16 -0.23
C ALA A 82 40.80 3.78 0.59
N ALA A 83 40.90 4.15 1.87
CA ALA A 83 41.97 3.74 2.78
C ALA A 83 42.05 2.22 2.98
N LEU A 84 40.98 1.48 2.75
CA LEU A 84 40.98 0.01 2.74
C LEU A 84 41.44 -0.60 1.40
N LEU A 85 41.78 0.24 0.43
CA LEU A 85 42.13 -0.11 -0.94
C LEU A 85 43.49 0.50 -1.38
N PRO A 86 44.59 0.42 -0.59
CA PRO A 86 45.81 1.19 -0.84
C PRO A 86 46.48 0.81 -2.18
N ASP A 87 46.32 -0.42 -2.60
CA ASP A 87 46.97 -0.95 -3.83
C ASP A 87 46.03 -1.10 -5.02
N PHE A 88 44.77 -0.63 -4.88
CA PHE A 88 43.79 -0.78 -5.95
C PHE A 88 44.04 0.22 -7.09
N ARG A 89 44.16 -0.31 -8.32
CA ARG A 89 44.51 0.43 -9.56
C ARG A 89 43.37 0.38 -10.59
N GLY A 90 42.16 0.37 -10.15
CA GLY A 90 40.97 0.25 -11.02
C GLY A 90 40.04 1.48 -10.93
N ASN A 91 38.80 1.23 -11.22
CA ASN A 91 37.73 2.23 -11.13
C ASN A 91 36.88 2.01 -9.87
N LEU A 92 36.40 3.09 -9.28
CA LEU A 92 35.49 3.11 -8.14
C LEU A 92 34.14 3.59 -8.61
N LEU A 93 33.09 2.77 -8.49
CA LEU A 93 31.69 3.19 -8.62
C LEU A 93 31.24 3.73 -7.26
N ILE A 94 30.84 5.00 -7.19
CA ILE A 94 30.41 5.67 -5.97
C ILE A 94 28.95 6.03 -6.11
N LEU A 95 28.10 5.52 -5.20
CA LEU A 95 26.66 5.78 -5.15
C LEU A 95 26.27 6.36 -3.77
N TYR A 96 25.36 7.33 -3.77
CA TYR A 96 24.79 7.84 -2.54
C TYR A 96 23.69 6.93 -2.05
N GLY A 97 23.65 6.62 -0.75
CA GLY A 97 22.74 5.68 -0.13
C GLY A 97 21.27 6.12 -0.13
N ASP A 98 21.03 7.38 -0.41
CA ASP A 98 19.71 8.02 -0.53
C ASP A 98 19.18 8.13 -1.96
N THR A 99 19.87 7.53 -2.96
CA THR A 99 19.48 7.57 -4.38
C THR A 99 19.04 6.18 -4.91
N PRO A 100 17.92 5.63 -4.43
CA PRO A 100 17.51 4.24 -4.73
C PRO A 100 16.99 4.05 -6.16
N LEU A 101 16.71 5.12 -6.91
CA LEU A 101 15.92 5.08 -8.13
C LEU A 101 16.73 4.94 -9.40
N PHE A 102 18.07 4.88 -9.34
CA PHE A 102 18.88 4.64 -10.52
C PHE A 102 18.53 3.30 -11.18
N ARG A 103 18.43 3.31 -12.50
CA ARG A 103 18.21 2.08 -13.27
C ARG A 103 19.52 1.36 -13.53
N PRO A 104 19.55 0.03 -13.56
CA PRO A 104 20.72 -0.74 -13.95
C PRO A 104 21.31 -0.31 -15.30
N ALA A 105 20.44 0.10 -16.24
CA ALA A 105 20.87 0.63 -17.56
C ALA A 105 21.63 1.94 -17.45
N SER A 106 21.24 2.84 -16.55
CA SER A 106 21.89 4.13 -16.33
C SER A 106 23.27 3.98 -15.71
N ILE A 107 23.41 3.08 -14.73
CA ILE A 107 24.73 2.76 -14.13
C ILE A 107 25.65 2.10 -15.17
N ARG A 108 25.15 1.15 -15.96
CA ARG A 108 25.93 0.58 -17.08
C ARG A 108 26.32 1.63 -18.11
N GLY A 109 25.42 2.58 -18.42
CA GLY A 109 25.71 3.71 -19.30
C GLY A 109 26.83 4.61 -18.76
N LEU A 110 26.83 4.90 -17.46
CA LEU A 110 27.87 5.63 -16.76
C LEU A 110 29.24 4.91 -16.86
N LEU A 111 29.28 3.62 -16.55
CA LEU A 111 30.49 2.78 -16.64
C LEU A 111 31.03 2.71 -18.07
N ASN A 112 30.15 2.52 -19.05
CA ASN A 112 30.52 2.50 -20.48
C ASN A 112 31.06 3.83 -20.94
N ARG A 113 30.42 4.94 -20.55
CA ARG A 113 30.88 6.30 -20.89
C ARG A 113 32.28 6.54 -20.33
N HIS A 114 32.51 6.18 -19.06
CA HIS A 114 33.81 6.30 -18.41
C HIS A 114 34.91 5.58 -19.18
N SER A 115 34.66 4.30 -19.49
CA SER A 115 35.63 3.46 -20.21
C SER A 115 35.87 3.91 -21.65
N LEU A 116 34.82 4.28 -22.41
CA LEU A 116 34.91 4.71 -23.81
C LEU A 116 35.68 6.03 -23.94
N ARG A 117 35.50 6.94 -22.98
CA ARG A 117 36.16 8.25 -22.98
C ARG A 117 37.52 8.23 -22.31
N ASN A 118 37.92 7.12 -21.70
CA ASN A 118 39.12 7.02 -20.87
C ASN A 118 39.20 8.19 -19.88
N ALA A 119 38.08 8.41 -19.17
CA ALA A 119 37.91 9.52 -18.24
C ALA A 119 38.60 9.23 -16.90
N HIS A 120 39.02 10.29 -16.19
CA HIS A 120 39.49 10.18 -14.82
C HIS A 120 38.32 10.18 -13.82
N ALA A 121 37.25 10.87 -14.18
CA ALA A 121 35.98 10.82 -13.48
C ALA A 121 34.81 10.94 -14.47
N THR A 122 33.70 10.30 -14.17
CA THR A 122 32.42 10.45 -14.89
C THR A 122 31.29 10.50 -13.89
N LEU A 123 30.38 11.46 -14.02
CA LEU A 123 29.26 11.65 -13.09
C LEU A 123 27.92 11.49 -13.81
N LEU A 124 26.91 11.07 -13.04
CA LEU A 124 25.52 11.13 -13.48
C LEU A 124 25.01 12.57 -13.43
N THR A 125 24.41 13.03 -14.52
CA THR A 125 23.75 14.34 -14.58
C THR A 125 22.31 14.18 -15.04
N ALA A 126 21.47 15.17 -14.76
CA ALA A 126 20.13 15.25 -15.30
C ALA A 126 19.74 16.70 -15.60
N VAL A 127 18.87 16.88 -16.56
CA VAL A 127 18.23 18.17 -16.83
C VAL A 127 16.88 18.19 -16.15
N VAL A 128 16.66 19.16 -15.24
CA VAL A 128 15.46 19.26 -14.42
C VAL A 128 14.61 20.47 -14.84
N ASP A 129 13.29 20.30 -14.81
CA ASP A 129 12.35 21.38 -15.16
C ASP A 129 12.15 22.40 -14.03
N ARG A 130 12.45 22.01 -12.80
CA ARG A 130 12.36 22.84 -11.59
C ARG A 130 13.71 22.90 -10.89
N PRO A 131 14.06 24.03 -10.25
CA PRO A 131 15.25 24.09 -9.42
C PRO A 131 15.20 23.03 -8.31
N LEU A 132 16.21 22.16 -8.25
CA LEU A 132 16.42 21.20 -7.17
C LEU A 132 17.68 21.63 -6.38
N PRO A 133 17.81 21.30 -5.10
CA PRO A 133 18.97 21.69 -4.27
C PRO A 133 20.18 20.80 -4.55
N TYR A 134 20.55 20.65 -5.83
CA TYR A 134 21.68 19.86 -6.31
C TYR A 134 22.77 20.76 -6.91
N GLY A 135 23.99 20.27 -6.96
CA GLY A 135 25.10 20.97 -7.63
C GLY A 135 24.82 21.20 -9.11
N ARG A 136 25.15 22.38 -9.63
CA ARG A 136 24.98 22.78 -11.03
C ARG A 136 26.21 22.41 -11.85
N ILE A 137 25.98 21.89 -13.05
CA ILE A 137 27.05 21.55 -13.99
C ILE A 137 27.32 22.73 -14.91
N ILE A 138 28.52 23.28 -14.83
CA ILE A 138 28.95 24.38 -15.67
C ILE A 138 29.71 23.82 -16.87
N ARG A 139 29.33 24.24 -18.09
CA ARG A 139 29.98 23.81 -19.34
C ARG A 139 30.57 25.00 -20.09
N ASP A 140 31.69 24.73 -20.79
CA ASP A 140 32.23 25.68 -21.77
C ASP A 140 31.46 25.63 -23.10
N ALA A 141 31.85 26.51 -24.02
CA ALA A 141 31.25 26.58 -25.37
C ALA A 141 31.44 25.29 -26.21
N ALA A 142 32.37 24.43 -25.83
CA ALA A 142 32.59 23.13 -26.47
C ALA A 142 31.79 21.99 -25.76
N GLY A 143 30.98 22.33 -24.75
CA GLY A 143 30.17 21.36 -23.98
C GLY A 143 30.94 20.57 -22.92
N ARG A 144 32.20 20.88 -22.63
CA ARG A 144 33.01 20.24 -21.63
C ARG A 144 32.65 20.76 -20.23
N ILE A 145 32.65 19.90 -19.22
CA ILE A 145 32.44 20.31 -17.82
C ILE A 145 33.67 21.11 -17.39
N VAL A 146 33.44 22.34 -16.92
CA VAL A 146 34.48 23.25 -16.43
C VAL A 146 34.35 23.52 -14.93
N ASP A 147 33.16 23.28 -14.37
CA ASP A 147 32.91 23.44 -12.95
C ASP A 147 31.68 22.65 -12.47
N ILE A 148 31.61 22.41 -11.15
CA ILE A 148 30.45 21.87 -10.44
C ILE A 148 30.23 22.77 -9.23
N VAL A 149 29.12 23.53 -9.22
CA VAL A 149 28.84 24.51 -8.15
C VAL A 149 27.66 24.03 -7.31
N GLU A 150 27.86 23.84 -6.01
CA GLU A 150 26.81 23.45 -5.08
C GLU A 150 25.72 24.52 -4.97
N ASP A 151 24.46 24.11 -4.75
CA ASP A 151 23.32 25.02 -4.68
C ASP A 151 23.48 26.11 -3.59
N THR A 152 24.13 25.77 -2.47
CA THR A 152 24.42 26.71 -1.37
C THR A 152 25.42 27.80 -1.76
N GLU A 153 26.26 27.56 -2.74
CA GLU A 153 27.32 28.46 -3.22
C GLU A 153 26.94 29.14 -4.54
N ALA A 154 25.82 28.71 -5.15
CA ALA A 154 25.40 29.16 -6.46
C ALA A 154 24.83 30.58 -6.44
N THR A 155 25.32 31.44 -7.34
CA THR A 155 24.68 32.73 -7.65
C THR A 155 23.32 32.53 -8.29
N ALA A 156 22.48 33.58 -8.39
CA ALA A 156 21.19 33.51 -9.04
C ALA A 156 21.30 32.99 -10.47
N GLN A 157 22.30 33.45 -11.22
CA GLN A 157 22.53 33.00 -12.60
C GLN A 157 22.93 31.54 -12.72
N VAL A 158 23.71 31.03 -11.75
CA VAL A 158 24.12 29.62 -11.70
C VAL A 158 22.95 28.74 -11.29
N ARG A 159 22.06 29.19 -10.42
CA ARG A 159 20.85 28.47 -10.03
C ARG A 159 19.87 28.26 -11.19
N ASP A 160 19.88 29.11 -12.20
CA ASP A 160 19.06 28.97 -13.40
C ASP A 160 19.55 27.86 -14.34
N ILE A 161 20.75 27.34 -14.13
CA ILE A 161 21.28 26.19 -14.89
C ILE A 161 20.49 24.95 -14.49
N ARG A 162 19.91 24.29 -15.49
CA ARG A 162 19.02 23.14 -15.29
C ARG A 162 19.73 21.80 -15.21
N GLU A 163 20.98 21.71 -15.67
CA GLU A 163 21.76 20.49 -15.56
C GLU A 163 22.36 20.37 -14.16
N VAL A 164 22.03 19.26 -13.49
CA VAL A 164 22.39 19.03 -12.08
C VAL A 164 23.20 17.74 -11.90
N ASN A 165 24.00 17.69 -10.87
CA ASN A 165 24.73 16.53 -10.39
C ASN A 165 23.82 15.68 -9.50
N VAL A 166 23.63 14.41 -9.80
CA VAL A 166 22.64 13.54 -9.14
C VAL A 166 23.24 12.48 -8.21
N GLY A 167 24.54 12.55 -7.88
CA GLY A 167 25.13 11.74 -6.81
C GLY A 167 25.54 10.30 -7.21
N GLY A 168 25.83 10.06 -8.47
CA GLY A 168 26.41 8.80 -8.96
C GLY A 168 27.69 9.05 -9.76
N TYR A 169 28.78 8.32 -9.45
CA TYR A 169 30.09 8.59 -10.04
C TYR A 169 30.85 7.29 -10.37
N VAL A 170 31.68 7.36 -11.40
CA VAL A 170 32.78 6.42 -11.63
C VAL A 170 34.06 7.23 -11.68
N VAL A 171 35.05 6.85 -10.87
CA VAL A 171 36.32 7.56 -10.80
C VAL A 171 37.48 6.58 -10.86
N ASN A 172 38.56 6.99 -11.49
CA ASN A 172 39.82 6.25 -11.45
C ASN A 172 40.45 6.39 -10.04
N ALA A 173 40.78 5.26 -9.41
CA ALA A 173 41.27 5.23 -8.02
C ALA A 173 42.57 6.03 -7.85
N GLU A 174 43.49 5.97 -8.81
CA GLU A 174 44.76 6.73 -8.76
C GLU A 174 44.49 8.24 -8.88
N ALA A 175 43.63 8.64 -9.82
CA ALA A 175 43.31 10.05 -10.02
C ALA A 175 42.64 10.67 -8.79
N ILE A 176 41.64 9.99 -8.23
CA ILE A 176 40.91 10.53 -7.09
C ILE A 176 41.75 10.58 -5.81
N SER A 177 42.67 9.61 -5.60
CA SER A 177 43.54 9.57 -4.42
C SER A 177 44.44 10.83 -4.29
N THR A 178 44.76 11.48 -5.40
CA THR A 178 45.60 12.71 -5.39
C THR A 178 44.94 13.92 -4.72
N VAL A 179 43.60 13.92 -4.61
CA VAL A 179 42.82 15.06 -4.14
C VAL A 179 41.95 14.77 -2.91
N LEU A 180 41.70 13.49 -2.57
CA LEU A 180 40.80 13.09 -1.47
C LEU A 180 41.19 13.63 -0.08
N ASP A 181 42.49 13.75 0.20
CA ASP A 181 42.96 14.21 1.50
C ASP A 181 42.77 15.71 1.73
N ARG A 182 42.42 16.47 0.69
CA ARG A 182 42.30 17.92 0.74
C ARG A 182 40.88 18.42 0.92
N HIS A 183 39.88 17.57 0.67
CA HIS A 183 38.49 17.96 0.59
C HIS A 183 37.57 17.09 1.44
N VAL A 184 36.60 17.72 2.06
CA VAL A 184 35.59 17.08 2.89
C VAL A 184 34.38 16.65 2.02
N ARG A 185 34.05 17.42 0.98
CA ARG A 185 32.99 17.11 0.03
C ARG A 185 33.56 16.44 -1.23
N PHE A 186 32.85 15.46 -1.76
CA PHE A 186 33.30 14.74 -2.93
C PHE A 186 33.25 15.57 -4.22
N THR A 187 32.28 16.50 -4.32
CA THR A 187 32.18 17.46 -5.42
C THR A 187 33.38 18.40 -5.52
N ASP A 188 33.98 18.79 -4.38
CA ASP A 188 35.20 19.60 -4.36
C ASP A 188 36.39 18.82 -4.93
N CYS A 189 36.46 17.51 -4.68
CA CYS A 189 37.47 16.63 -5.30
C CYS A 189 37.32 16.64 -6.82
N LEU A 190 36.09 16.53 -7.35
CA LEU A 190 35.85 16.57 -8.80
C LEU A 190 36.20 17.94 -9.39
N HIS A 191 35.90 19.01 -8.68
CA HIS A 191 36.28 20.37 -9.08
C HIS A 191 37.80 20.52 -9.20
N GLU A 192 38.59 19.98 -8.23
CA GLU A 192 40.05 20.02 -8.29
C GLU A 192 40.61 19.15 -9.45
N LEU A 193 39.99 17.99 -9.73
CA LEU A 193 40.35 17.18 -10.92
C LEU A 193 40.17 17.98 -12.23
N ILE A 194 39.05 18.71 -12.36
CA ILE A 194 38.78 19.58 -13.52
C ILE A 194 39.86 20.65 -13.64
N ARG A 195 40.18 21.35 -12.55
CA ARG A 195 41.22 22.39 -12.52
C ARG A 195 42.63 21.86 -12.85
N SER A 196 42.90 20.62 -12.46
CA SER A 196 44.16 19.96 -12.77
C SER A 196 44.24 19.46 -14.22
N GLY A 197 43.25 19.78 -15.07
CA GLY A 197 43.20 19.37 -16.47
C GLY A 197 42.88 17.90 -16.71
N MET A 198 42.43 17.19 -15.68
CA MET A 198 42.00 15.81 -15.81
C MET A 198 40.65 15.72 -16.53
N ARG A 199 40.45 14.66 -17.32
CA ARG A 199 39.21 14.49 -18.07
C ARG A 199 38.07 14.07 -17.15
N VAL A 200 37.10 14.97 -16.99
CA VAL A 200 35.83 14.71 -16.31
C VAL A 200 34.72 14.72 -17.33
N GLU A 201 33.93 13.64 -17.38
CA GLU A 201 32.83 13.40 -18.30
C GLU A 201 31.50 13.31 -17.55
N SER A 202 30.37 13.38 -18.26
CA SER A 202 29.04 13.10 -17.70
C SER A 202 28.29 12.06 -18.50
N TYR A 203 27.39 11.38 -17.82
CA TYR A 203 26.33 10.58 -18.43
C TYR A 203 24.99 11.15 -17.99
N GLN A 204 24.25 11.71 -18.94
CA GLN A 204 22.97 12.33 -18.65
C GLN A 204 21.87 11.29 -18.54
N LEU A 205 21.13 11.35 -17.45
CA LEU A 205 19.92 10.54 -17.23
C LEU A 205 18.78 11.06 -18.14
N TYR A 206 18.07 10.13 -18.77
CA TYR A 206 16.93 10.43 -19.64
C TYR A 206 15.60 10.31 -18.90
N ASP A 207 15.53 9.51 -17.83
CA ASP A 207 14.33 9.35 -17.01
C ASP A 207 14.40 10.32 -15.82
N PRO A 208 13.53 11.36 -15.80
CA PRO A 208 13.51 12.33 -14.71
C PRO A 208 13.17 11.70 -13.34
N ASP A 209 12.57 10.52 -13.35
CA ASP A 209 12.24 9.81 -12.11
C ASP A 209 13.48 9.28 -11.38
N GLU A 210 14.64 9.11 -12.08
CA GLU A 210 15.89 8.66 -11.46
C GLU A 210 16.60 9.73 -10.60
N VAL A 211 16.21 11.00 -10.75
CA VAL A 211 16.89 12.14 -10.10
C VAL A 211 16.55 12.29 -8.62
N HIS A 212 15.46 11.66 -8.18
CA HIS A 212 14.96 11.88 -6.81
C HIS A 212 15.73 11.09 -5.76
N GLY A 213 16.46 11.79 -4.90
CA GLY A 213 16.98 11.27 -3.65
C GLY A 213 15.91 11.23 -2.57
N VAL A 214 16.10 10.39 -1.56
CA VAL A 214 15.16 10.21 -0.43
C VAL A 214 15.76 10.82 0.83
N ASN A 215 15.27 12.01 1.20
CA ASN A 215 15.78 12.77 2.35
C ASN A 215 14.75 12.91 3.48
N ASN A 216 13.48 12.74 3.18
CA ASN A 216 12.35 12.89 4.09
C ASN A 216 11.22 11.92 3.73
N ALA A 217 10.14 11.92 4.50
CA ALA A 217 9.00 11.03 4.31
C ALA A 217 8.26 11.27 2.97
N GLU A 218 8.19 12.52 2.50
CA GLU A 218 7.57 12.86 1.21
C GLU A 218 8.38 12.32 0.03
N ASP A 219 9.72 12.44 0.08
CA ASP A 219 10.61 11.86 -0.93
C ASP A 219 10.48 10.33 -0.96
N LEU A 220 10.31 9.71 0.20
CA LEU A 220 10.14 8.26 0.31
C LEU A 220 8.83 7.80 -0.36
N GLU A 221 7.71 8.49 -0.09
CA GLU A 221 6.43 8.23 -0.77
C GLU A 221 6.55 8.36 -2.29
N ARG A 222 7.26 9.40 -2.73
CA ARG A 222 7.50 9.63 -4.16
C ARG A 222 8.36 8.52 -4.77
N ALA A 223 9.37 8.05 -4.05
CA ALA A 223 10.20 6.93 -4.50
C ALA A 223 9.39 5.62 -4.58
N GLU A 224 8.50 5.35 -3.63
CA GLU A 224 7.57 4.22 -3.68
C GLU A 224 6.68 4.27 -4.93
N PHE A 225 6.12 5.43 -5.24
CA PHE A 225 5.35 5.65 -6.47
C PHE A 225 6.12 5.25 -7.73
N ILE A 226 7.35 5.76 -7.84
CA ILE A 226 8.20 5.52 -9.01
C ILE A 226 8.53 4.04 -9.15
N LEU A 227 8.82 3.34 -8.03
CA LEU A 227 9.11 1.91 -8.06
C LEU A 227 7.88 1.07 -8.44
N GLN A 228 6.71 1.37 -7.90
CA GLN A 228 5.48 0.67 -8.25
C GLN A 228 5.16 0.84 -9.75
N LYS A 229 5.31 2.05 -10.29
CA LYS A 229 5.17 2.32 -11.72
C LYS A 229 6.13 1.46 -12.58
N ARG A 230 7.34 1.18 -12.08
CA ARG A 230 8.34 0.36 -12.77
C ARG A 230 8.08 -1.14 -12.67
N LEU A 231 7.36 -1.60 -11.64
CA LEU A 231 7.07 -3.02 -11.39
C LEU A 231 5.91 -3.55 -12.22
N TYR A 232 5.15 -2.66 -12.90
CA TYR A 232 4.05 -3.07 -13.76
C TYR A 232 4.54 -4.02 -14.86
N ARG A 233 4.01 -5.26 -14.87
CA ARG A 233 4.27 -6.28 -15.89
C ARG A 233 2.96 -6.76 -16.49
N PRO A 234 2.73 -6.59 -17.81
CA PRO A 234 1.56 -7.14 -18.49
C PRO A 234 1.48 -8.66 -18.33
N ARG A 235 0.29 -9.20 -18.04
CA ARG A 235 0.02 -10.66 -18.03
C ARG A 235 -0.09 -11.20 -19.45
N ARG A 236 0.09 -12.53 -19.63
CA ARG A 236 -0.04 -13.19 -20.92
C ARG A 236 -1.48 -13.18 -21.42
N GLN A 237 -1.66 -13.10 -22.74
CA GLN A 237 -2.92 -12.85 -23.45
C GLN A 237 -4.06 -13.88 -23.21
N GLU A 238 -3.74 -15.10 -22.82
CA GLU A 238 -4.73 -16.18 -22.62
C GLU A 238 -5.57 -16.02 -21.34
N GLU A 239 -5.07 -15.29 -20.30
CA GLU A 239 -5.80 -15.02 -19.06
C GLU A 239 -6.61 -13.71 -19.11
N GLN A 240 -6.45 -12.90 -20.14
CA GLN A 240 -6.98 -11.53 -20.22
C GLN A 240 -8.49 -11.43 -20.39
N ASN A 241 -9.14 -12.48 -20.90
CA ASN A 241 -10.55 -12.44 -21.23
C ASN A 241 -11.47 -13.09 -20.19
N LEU A 242 -10.92 -13.68 -19.14
CA LEU A 242 -11.71 -14.33 -18.09
C LEU A 242 -12.06 -13.33 -16.97
N VAL A 243 -13.33 -13.30 -16.61
CA VAL A 243 -13.82 -12.65 -15.41
C VAL A 243 -13.83 -13.70 -14.29
N ALA A 244 -13.09 -13.42 -13.20
CA ALA A 244 -13.03 -14.27 -12.03
C ALA A 244 -13.26 -13.45 -10.77
N PHE A 245 -14.24 -13.84 -9.94
CA PHE A 245 -14.55 -13.17 -8.70
C PHE A 245 -13.64 -13.64 -7.58
N GLY A 246 -13.06 -12.67 -6.88
CA GLY A 246 -12.39 -12.89 -5.60
C GLY A 246 -13.32 -12.71 -4.40
N THR A 247 -12.77 -12.69 -3.20
CA THR A 247 -13.53 -12.60 -1.93
C THR A 247 -14.40 -11.33 -1.81
N GLY A 248 -14.02 -10.24 -2.48
CA GLY A 248 -14.70 -8.95 -2.37
C GLY A 248 -15.13 -8.34 -3.71
N GLY A 249 -15.30 -9.15 -4.74
CA GLY A 249 -15.71 -8.74 -6.09
C GLY A 249 -14.72 -9.18 -7.18
N TRP A 250 -15.02 -8.84 -8.43
CA TRP A 250 -14.10 -8.99 -9.54
C TRP A 250 -13.04 -7.89 -9.51
N ARG A 251 -11.77 -8.23 -9.69
CA ARG A 251 -10.66 -7.29 -9.80
C ARG A 251 -9.68 -7.73 -10.87
N ALA A 252 -9.23 -6.79 -11.69
CA ALA A 252 -8.27 -7.06 -12.75
C ALA A 252 -7.45 -5.81 -13.11
N ILE A 253 -6.34 -6.03 -13.80
CA ILE A 253 -5.47 -4.95 -14.29
C ILE A 253 -6.17 -4.23 -15.44
N ILE A 254 -6.14 -2.89 -15.40
CA ILE A 254 -6.73 -2.02 -16.42
C ILE A 254 -6.01 -2.24 -17.77
N GLY A 255 -6.82 -2.45 -18.81
CA GLY A 255 -6.32 -2.73 -20.16
C GLY A 255 -6.01 -4.20 -20.43
N GLU A 256 -5.93 -5.04 -19.37
CA GLU A 256 -5.77 -6.48 -19.49
C GLU A 256 -7.11 -7.18 -19.20
N GLY A 257 -7.36 -7.55 -17.96
CA GLY A 257 -8.63 -8.15 -17.54
C GLY A 257 -9.74 -7.14 -17.33
N PHE A 258 -9.44 -5.97 -16.75
CA PHE A 258 -10.41 -4.89 -16.61
C PHE A 258 -10.46 -4.05 -17.90
N THR A 259 -11.41 -4.42 -18.76
CA THR A 259 -11.72 -3.73 -20.02
C THR A 259 -13.19 -3.35 -20.06
N ILE A 260 -13.55 -2.30 -20.79
CA ILE A 260 -14.97 -1.93 -21.01
C ILE A 260 -15.74 -3.07 -21.68
N HIS A 261 -15.05 -3.90 -22.45
CA HIS A 261 -15.63 -5.11 -23.04
C HIS A 261 -16.06 -6.11 -21.97
N ASN A 262 -15.17 -6.44 -21.03
CA ASN A 262 -15.50 -7.36 -19.93
C ASN A 262 -16.54 -6.77 -18.96
N VAL A 263 -16.50 -5.44 -18.72
CA VAL A 263 -17.55 -4.73 -17.97
C VAL A 263 -18.91 -4.94 -18.61
N ARG A 264 -19.03 -4.78 -19.93
CA ARG A 264 -20.28 -4.98 -20.65
C ARG A 264 -20.77 -6.43 -20.60
N ARG A 265 -19.88 -7.42 -20.75
CA ARG A 265 -20.23 -8.85 -20.63
C ARG A 265 -20.76 -9.18 -19.23
N LEU A 266 -20.07 -8.71 -18.19
CA LEU A 266 -20.47 -8.90 -16.80
C LEU A 266 -21.81 -8.20 -16.51
N SER A 267 -22.00 -6.99 -17.02
CA SER A 267 -23.28 -6.28 -16.89
C SER A 267 -24.42 -7.00 -17.62
N GLN A 268 -24.15 -7.62 -18.77
CA GLN A 268 -25.13 -8.43 -19.49
C GLN A 268 -25.51 -9.69 -18.71
N ALA A 269 -24.54 -10.40 -18.12
CA ALA A 269 -24.82 -11.56 -17.27
C ALA A 269 -25.70 -11.17 -16.06
N LEU A 270 -25.44 -10.03 -15.44
CA LEU A 270 -26.30 -9.51 -14.37
C LEU A 270 -27.70 -9.13 -14.87
N ALA A 271 -27.79 -8.52 -16.06
CA ALA A 271 -29.08 -8.20 -16.68
C ALA A 271 -29.90 -9.45 -16.96
N ASN A 272 -29.27 -10.51 -17.50
CA ASN A 272 -29.90 -11.81 -17.75
C ASN A 272 -30.42 -12.42 -16.43
N GLU A 273 -29.62 -12.35 -15.35
CA GLU A 273 -30.02 -12.85 -14.03
C GLU A 273 -31.23 -12.08 -13.47
N ILE A 274 -31.24 -10.75 -13.59
CA ILE A 274 -32.38 -9.90 -13.19
C ILE A 274 -33.64 -10.30 -13.93
N THR A 275 -33.54 -10.51 -15.25
CA THR A 275 -34.69 -10.95 -16.09
C THR A 275 -35.14 -12.38 -15.74
N ARG A 276 -34.19 -13.28 -15.55
CA ARG A 276 -34.48 -14.68 -15.17
C ARG A 276 -35.20 -14.78 -13.81
N THR A 277 -34.89 -13.83 -12.89
CA THR A 277 -35.50 -13.79 -11.55
C THR A 277 -36.73 -12.88 -11.45
N GLY A 278 -37.12 -12.21 -12.54
CA GLY A 278 -38.31 -11.34 -12.60
C GLY A 278 -38.13 -10.05 -11.75
N GLN A 279 -36.90 -9.53 -11.64
CA GLN A 279 -36.60 -8.37 -10.80
C GLN A 279 -36.37 -7.07 -11.57
N GLU A 280 -36.74 -7.01 -12.85
CA GLU A 280 -36.50 -5.89 -13.78
C GLU A 280 -37.01 -4.55 -13.19
N LYS A 281 -38.18 -4.60 -12.52
CA LYS A 281 -38.83 -3.42 -11.93
C LYS A 281 -38.04 -2.81 -10.78
N ARG A 282 -37.15 -3.56 -10.14
CA ARG A 282 -36.32 -3.07 -9.04
C ARG A 282 -35.13 -2.25 -9.53
N GLY A 283 -34.74 -2.45 -10.80
CA GLY A 283 -33.61 -1.74 -11.39
C GLY A 283 -32.28 -2.01 -10.69
N VAL A 284 -31.29 -1.23 -11.06
CA VAL A 284 -29.93 -1.31 -10.48
C VAL A 284 -29.46 0.06 -10.01
N LEU A 285 -28.59 0.08 -8.99
CA LEU A 285 -27.88 1.28 -8.54
C LEU A 285 -26.38 1.12 -8.88
N ILE A 286 -25.77 2.13 -9.52
CA ILE A 286 -24.42 2.07 -10.04
C ILE A 286 -23.62 3.27 -9.51
N GLY A 287 -22.53 2.98 -8.80
CA GLY A 287 -21.56 3.97 -8.34
C GLY A 287 -20.13 3.57 -8.70
N TYR A 288 -19.19 4.46 -8.44
CA TYR A 288 -17.79 4.28 -8.83
C TYR A 288 -16.85 5.10 -7.93
N ASP A 289 -15.59 4.63 -7.80
CA ASP A 289 -14.52 5.33 -7.10
C ASP A 289 -13.69 6.24 -8.05
N ARG A 290 -12.57 6.75 -7.54
CA ARG A 290 -11.67 7.67 -8.26
C ARG A 290 -10.68 7.00 -9.21
N ARG A 291 -10.72 5.68 -9.36
CA ARG A 291 -9.79 4.97 -10.24
C ARG A 291 -9.98 5.34 -11.70
N PHE A 292 -8.89 5.24 -12.44
CA PHE A 292 -8.95 5.40 -13.89
C PHE A 292 -9.99 4.42 -14.48
N LEU A 293 -10.79 4.89 -15.41
CA LEU A 293 -11.91 4.20 -16.06
C LEU A 293 -13.12 3.85 -15.17
N SER A 294 -13.13 4.04 -13.84
CA SER A 294 -14.29 3.69 -12.99
C SER A 294 -15.58 4.35 -13.46
N ARG A 295 -15.56 5.66 -13.74
CA ARG A 295 -16.72 6.38 -14.27
C ARG A 295 -17.19 5.82 -15.62
N ARG A 296 -16.25 5.61 -16.56
CA ARG A 296 -16.61 5.08 -17.89
C ARG A 296 -17.16 3.64 -17.82
N ALA A 297 -16.66 2.85 -16.88
CA ALA A 297 -17.17 1.49 -16.63
C ALA A 297 -18.60 1.54 -16.06
N ALA A 298 -18.89 2.46 -15.14
CA ALA A 298 -20.22 2.67 -14.58
C ALA A 298 -21.21 3.12 -15.68
N GLU A 299 -20.81 4.04 -16.53
CA GLU A 299 -21.59 4.48 -17.70
C GLU A 299 -21.85 3.32 -18.68
N ALA A 300 -20.82 2.50 -18.99
CA ALA A 300 -20.95 1.35 -19.87
C ALA A 300 -21.88 0.27 -19.30
N ALA A 301 -21.89 0.08 -17.99
CA ALA A 301 -22.84 -0.80 -17.33
C ALA A 301 -24.28 -0.27 -17.43
N ALA A 302 -24.48 1.02 -17.19
CA ALA A 302 -25.79 1.65 -17.35
C ALA A 302 -26.34 1.54 -18.78
N GLU A 303 -25.47 1.70 -19.80
CA GLU A 303 -25.84 1.45 -21.22
C GLU A 303 -26.39 0.03 -21.44
N VAL A 304 -25.79 -0.98 -20.81
CA VAL A 304 -26.22 -2.39 -20.94
C VAL A 304 -27.55 -2.63 -20.23
N PHE A 305 -27.71 -2.18 -18.99
CA PHE A 305 -28.98 -2.34 -18.29
C PHE A 305 -30.13 -1.64 -19.02
N ALA A 306 -29.88 -0.41 -19.51
CA ALA A 306 -30.87 0.31 -20.30
C ALA A 306 -31.24 -0.42 -21.60
N GLY A 307 -30.27 -1.02 -22.31
CA GLY A 307 -30.50 -1.83 -23.50
C GLY A 307 -31.36 -3.06 -23.24
N ASN A 308 -31.31 -3.63 -22.03
CA ASN A 308 -32.13 -4.72 -21.55
C ASN A 308 -33.44 -4.25 -20.86
N ASN A 309 -33.78 -2.97 -21.00
CA ASN A 309 -34.97 -2.35 -20.42
C ASN A 309 -35.06 -2.46 -18.89
N ILE A 310 -33.90 -2.44 -18.23
CA ILE A 310 -33.77 -2.44 -16.78
C ILE A 310 -33.40 -1.02 -16.35
N ALA A 311 -34.21 -0.43 -15.45
CA ALA A 311 -33.95 0.90 -14.93
C ALA A 311 -32.61 0.97 -14.17
N ALA A 312 -31.82 2.02 -14.38
CA ALA A 312 -30.56 2.20 -13.69
C ALA A 312 -30.49 3.59 -13.04
N ILE A 313 -30.07 3.62 -11.76
CA ILE A 313 -29.67 4.84 -11.06
C ILE A 313 -28.15 4.91 -11.11
N LEU A 314 -27.62 5.90 -11.82
CA LEU A 314 -26.19 6.18 -11.91
C LEU A 314 -25.85 7.34 -10.96
N LEU A 315 -24.93 7.14 -10.04
CA LEU A 315 -24.52 8.22 -9.12
C LEU A 315 -23.87 9.38 -9.89
N THR A 316 -24.13 10.61 -9.44
CA THR A 316 -23.68 11.84 -10.12
C THR A 316 -22.18 12.05 -10.03
N GLY A 317 -21.53 11.56 -8.95
CA GLY A 317 -20.10 11.68 -8.66
C GLY A 317 -19.46 10.38 -8.25
N ASP A 318 -18.15 10.42 -8.00
CA ASP A 318 -17.43 9.38 -7.30
C ASP A 318 -17.99 9.21 -5.87
N ALA A 319 -18.17 7.97 -5.44
CA ALA A 319 -18.87 7.66 -4.21
C ALA A 319 -18.19 6.54 -3.42
N PRO A 320 -18.21 6.63 -2.07
CA PRO A 320 -17.74 5.54 -1.22
C PRO A 320 -18.57 4.27 -1.38
N THR A 321 -17.93 3.12 -1.29
CA THR A 321 -18.62 1.83 -1.30
C THR A 321 -19.73 1.73 -0.26
N PRO A 322 -19.58 2.18 1.01
CA PRO A 322 -20.66 2.17 1.98
C PRO A 322 -21.87 3.01 1.59
N LEU A 323 -21.69 4.16 0.93
CA LEU A 323 -22.81 4.95 0.39
C LEU A 323 -23.56 4.16 -0.69
N ILE A 324 -22.84 3.49 -1.60
CA ILE A 324 -23.43 2.65 -2.66
C ILE A 324 -24.24 1.51 -2.03
N THR A 325 -23.67 0.85 -1.01
CA THR A 325 -24.33 -0.21 -0.23
C THR A 325 -25.62 0.30 0.43
N TYR A 326 -25.54 1.43 1.12
CA TYR A 326 -26.67 2.09 1.77
C TYR A 326 -27.78 2.44 0.76
N ALA A 327 -27.42 3.11 -0.33
CA ALA A 327 -28.38 3.53 -1.35
C ALA A 327 -29.03 2.32 -2.05
N THR A 328 -28.28 1.24 -2.29
CA THR A 328 -28.80 -0.02 -2.83
C THR A 328 -29.89 -0.59 -1.94
N ALA A 329 -29.64 -0.69 -0.64
CA ALA A 329 -30.61 -1.20 0.33
C ALA A 329 -31.83 -0.28 0.44
N ARG A 330 -31.60 1.05 0.48
CA ARG A 330 -32.64 2.06 0.60
C ARG A 330 -33.59 2.09 -0.61
N GLN A 331 -33.06 1.87 -1.83
CA GLN A 331 -33.83 1.79 -3.07
C GLN A 331 -34.43 0.40 -3.30
N ALA A 332 -34.06 -0.60 -2.50
CA ALA A 332 -34.39 -2.00 -2.69
C ALA A 332 -34.10 -2.47 -4.15
N SER A 333 -33.01 -1.97 -4.74
CA SER A 333 -32.59 -2.32 -6.11
C SER A 333 -32.39 -3.83 -6.27
N ALA A 334 -32.46 -4.37 -7.48
CA ALA A 334 -32.11 -5.77 -7.72
C ALA A 334 -30.64 -6.02 -7.36
N TYR A 335 -29.77 -5.13 -7.85
CA TYR A 335 -28.35 -5.13 -7.51
C TYR A 335 -27.83 -3.69 -7.30
N GLY A 336 -26.82 -3.57 -6.43
CA GLY A 336 -25.91 -2.44 -6.36
C GLY A 336 -24.57 -2.78 -6.99
N LEU A 337 -24.00 -1.85 -7.74
CA LEU A 337 -22.72 -2.01 -8.43
C LEU A 337 -21.75 -0.91 -7.99
N ALA A 338 -20.59 -1.28 -7.47
CA ALA A 338 -19.52 -0.35 -7.16
C ALA A 338 -18.28 -0.66 -8.02
N PHE A 339 -17.98 0.22 -8.97
CA PHE A 339 -16.76 0.12 -9.77
C PHE A 339 -15.58 0.61 -8.95
N THR A 340 -14.80 -0.33 -8.44
CA THR A 340 -13.65 -0.13 -7.56
C THR A 340 -12.78 -1.37 -7.50
N ALA A 341 -11.50 -1.20 -7.15
CA ALA A 341 -10.63 -2.28 -6.70
C ALA A 341 -10.19 -2.08 -5.23
N SER A 342 -10.90 -1.23 -4.46
CA SER A 342 -10.66 -0.98 -3.02
C SER A 342 -9.20 -0.56 -2.77
N HIS A 343 -8.45 -1.37 -2.06
CA HIS A 343 -7.05 -1.13 -1.67
C HIS A 343 -5.99 -1.63 -2.67
N ASN A 344 -6.40 -2.21 -3.81
CA ASN A 344 -5.42 -2.67 -4.82
C ASN A 344 -4.66 -1.47 -5.43
N PRO A 345 -3.46 -1.71 -5.99
CA PRO A 345 -2.68 -0.69 -6.68
C PRO A 345 -3.46 0.07 -7.78
N PRO A 346 -2.98 1.26 -8.20
CA PRO A 346 -3.70 2.12 -9.15
C PRO A 346 -4.01 1.48 -10.50
N GLU A 347 -3.17 0.56 -10.96
CA GLU A 347 -3.33 -0.17 -12.22
C GLU A 347 -4.48 -1.19 -12.21
N TRP A 348 -5.07 -1.43 -11.04
CA TRP A 348 -6.22 -2.32 -10.88
C TRP A 348 -7.53 -1.55 -10.90
N ASN A 349 -8.58 -2.19 -11.41
CA ASN A 349 -9.96 -1.79 -11.22
C ASN A 349 -10.84 -3.04 -11.09
N GLY A 350 -12.15 -2.88 -10.86
CA GLY A 350 -13.01 -4.02 -10.65
C GLY A 350 -14.47 -3.64 -10.43
N LEU A 351 -15.23 -4.62 -9.98
CA LEU A 351 -16.64 -4.47 -9.67
C LEU A 351 -17.01 -5.28 -8.41
N LYS A 352 -17.55 -4.58 -7.41
CA LYS A 352 -18.29 -5.20 -6.31
C LYS A 352 -19.77 -5.22 -6.65
N VAL A 353 -20.44 -6.36 -6.45
CA VAL A 353 -21.88 -6.51 -6.67
C VAL A 353 -22.56 -6.79 -5.34
N PHE A 354 -23.57 -5.98 -5.04
CA PHE A 354 -24.36 -6.06 -3.81
C PHE A 354 -25.77 -6.54 -4.14
N ARG A 355 -26.35 -7.33 -3.26
CA ARG A 355 -27.77 -7.67 -3.25
C ARG A 355 -28.63 -6.46 -2.90
N GLY A 356 -29.92 -6.57 -3.08
CA GLY A 356 -30.87 -5.51 -2.77
C GLY A 356 -30.99 -5.13 -1.29
N ASP A 357 -30.42 -5.90 -0.38
CA ASP A 357 -30.27 -5.58 1.04
C ASP A 357 -28.92 -4.90 1.37
N GLY A 358 -28.08 -4.68 0.37
CA GLY A 358 -26.74 -4.12 0.51
C GLY A 358 -25.65 -5.13 0.84
N SER A 359 -25.95 -6.39 1.07
CA SER A 359 -24.94 -7.43 1.32
C SER A 359 -24.23 -7.85 0.02
N LEU A 360 -22.98 -8.32 0.14
CA LEU A 360 -22.25 -8.88 -0.99
C LEU A 360 -22.88 -10.19 -1.48
N LEU A 361 -22.74 -10.50 -2.77
CA LEU A 361 -23.12 -11.79 -3.34
C LEU A 361 -22.40 -12.94 -2.64
N LEU A 362 -23.11 -14.07 -2.45
CA LEU A 362 -22.52 -15.30 -1.93
C LEU A 362 -21.75 -16.05 -3.04
N ASP A 363 -20.91 -17.02 -2.60
CA ASP A 363 -20.03 -17.77 -3.52
C ASP A 363 -20.78 -18.51 -4.64
N GLN A 364 -21.97 -19.00 -4.37
CA GLN A 364 -22.78 -19.69 -5.37
C GLN A 364 -23.26 -18.73 -6.45
N GLU A 365 -23.71 -17.53 -6.06
CA GLU A 365 -24.20 -16.50 -6.97
C GLU A 365 -23.04 -15.94 -7.82
N THR A 366 -21.89 -15.68 -7.19
CA THR A 366 -20.72 -15.19 -7.92
C THR A 366 -20.24 -16.20 -8.95
N ARG A 367 -20.18 -17.51 -8.62
CA ARG A 367 -19.81 -18.56 -9.58
C ARG A 367 -20.78 -18.66 -10.75
N GLN A 368 -22.08 -18.50 -10.53
CA GLN A 368 -23.06 -18.53 -11.58
C GLN A 368 -22.89 -17.35 -12.54
N ILE A 369 -22.75 -16.12 -12.01
CA ILE A 369 -22.54 -14.91 -12.82
C ILE A 369 -21.20 -14.98 -13.56
N GLU A 370 -20.15 -15.50 -12.93
CA GLU A 370 -18.84 -15.72 -13.55
C GLU A 370 -18.93 -16.68 -14.74
N ALA A 371 -19.56 -17.83 -14.56
CA ALA A 371 -19.73 -18.81 -15.61
C ALA A 371 -20.53 -18.24 -16.81
N GLU A 372 -21.63 -17.54 -16.56
CA GLU A 372 -22.41 -16.87 -17.57
C GLU A 372 -21.63 -15.78 -18.28
N THR A 373 -20.94 -14.90 -17.54
CA THR A 373 -20.09 -13.84 -18.11
C THR A 373 -19.06 -14.41 -19.07
N ASN A 374 -18.41 -15.51 -18.68
CA ASN A 374 -17.35 -16.13 -19.47
C ASN A 374 -17.88 -16.91 -20.69
N ALA A 375 -19.16 -17.25 -20.74
CA ALA A 375 -19.82 -17.82 -21.89
C ALA A 375 -20.32 -16.77 -22.91
N LEU A 376 -20.49 -15.51 -22.51
CA LEU A 376 -20.95 -14.43 -23.38
C LEU A 376 -19.85 -13.96 -24.34
N THR A 377 -20.24 -13.69 -25.58
CA THR A 377 -19.41 -13.00 -26.60
C THR A 377 -19.91 -11.56 -26.78
N PRO A 378 -19.16 -10.69 -27.51
CA PRO A 378 -19.59 -9.32 -27.78
C PRO A 378 -20.99 -9.18 -28.42
N GLU A 379 -21.37 -10.12 -29.28
CA GLU A 379 -22.64 -10.09 -29.97
C GLU A 379 -23.85 -10.32 -29.06
N HIS A 380 -23.63 -10.91 -27.87
CA HIS A 380 -24.68 -11.12 -26.88
C HIS A 380 -24.98 -9.87 -26.05
N VAL A 381 -24.15 -8.83 -26.14
CA VAL A 381 -24.30 -7.61 -25.32
C VAL A 381 -25.30 -6.66 -25.98
N ILE A 382 -26.42 -6.44 -25.31
CA ILE A 382 -27.47 -5.49 -25.71
C ILE A 382 -27.23 -4.18 -24.95
N LYS A 383 -27.11 -3.05 -25.66
CA LYS A 383 -26.87 -1.75 -25.06
C LYS A 383 -27.71 -0.66 -25.70
N LEU A 384 -28.03 0.36 -24.92
CA LEU A 384 -28.58 1.64 -25.37
C LEU A 384 -27.57 2.74 -25.02
N GLU A 385 -27.28 3.64 -25.96
CA GLU A 385 -26.36 4.75 -25.69
C GLU A 385 -26.83 5.59 -24.51
N LEU A 386 -25.89 6.01 -23.65
CA LEU A 386 -26.21 6.64 -22.38
C LEU A 386 -27.11 7.86 -22.49
N ASP A 387 -26.84 8.75 -23.45
CA ASP A 387 -27.64 9.98 -23.64
C ASP A 387 -29.08 9.64 -24.02
N LEU A 388 -29.30 8.66 -24.91
CA LEU A 388 -30.62 8.17 -25.25
C LEU A 388 -31.34 7.50 -24.05
N ALA A 389 -30.59 6.80 -23.21
CA ALA A 389 -31.13 6.15 -22.03
C ALA A 389 -31.52 7.19 -20.95
N LEU A 390 -30.78 8.28 -20.83
CA LEU A 390 -31.08 9.42 -19.95
C LEU A 390 -32.32 10.17 -20.44
N ASP A 391 -32.37 10.49 -21.75
CA ASP A 391 -33.52 11.17 -22.38
C ASP A 391 -34.81 10.34 -22.25
N ALA A 392 -34.70 9.02 -22.37
CA ALA A 392 -35.82 8.09 -22.18
C ALA A 392 -36.21 7.88 -20.71
N GLY A 393 -35.43 8.40 -19.75
CA GLY A 393 -35.65 8.23 -18.33
C GLY A 393 -35.40 6.83 -17.78
N ILE A 394 -34.80 5.93 -18.59
CA ILE A 394 -34.42 4.57 -18.16
C ILE A 394 -33.21 4.63 -17.24
N VAL A 395 -32.25 5.52 -17.53
CA VAL A 395 -31.15 5.88 -16.65
C VAL A 395 -31.46 7.21 -15.98
N GLN A 396 -31.25 7.28 -14.67
CA GLN A 396 -31.38 8.51 -13.90
C GLN A 396 -30.08 8.79 -13.15
N ARG A 397 -29.68 10.06 -13.11
CA ARG A 397 -28.56 10.49 -12.26
C ARG A 397 -29.11 10.96 -10.90
N ARG A 398 -28.56 10.39 -9.82
CA ARG A 398 -28.95 10.78 -8.43
C ARG A 398 -27.74 10.88 -7.53
N ASP A 399 -27.88 11.70 -6.49
CA ASP A 399 -26.95 11.82 -5.38
C ASP A 399 -27.64 11.29 -4.12
N PHE A 400 -26.91 10.55 -3.30
CA PHE A 400 -27.38 10.02 -2.01
C PHE A 400 -26.44 10.45 -0.87
N THR A 401 -25.57 11.42 -1.10
CA THR A 401 -24.56 11.84 -0.12
C THR A 401 -25.19 12.32 1.17
N ASN A 402 -26.19 13.19 1.07
CA ASN A 402 -26.85 13.74 2.25
C ASN A 402 -27.63 12.67 3.02
N GLU A 403 -28.43 11.84 2.33
CA GLU A 403 -29.19 10.77 2.98
C GLU A 403 -28.27 9.74 3.68
N TYR A 404 -27.08 9.49 3.11
CA TYR A 404 -26.11 8.61 3.75
C TYR A 404 -25.42 9.28 4.95
N VAL A 405 -25.06 10.55 4.84
CA VAL A 405 -24.50 11.33 5.96
C VAL A 405 -25.49 11.37 7.12
N ASP A 406 -26.75 11.71 6.86
CA ASP A 406 -27.82 11.72 7.86
C ASP A 406 -27.97 10.34 8.55
N ALA A 407 -27.85 9.25 7.77
CA ALA A 407 -27.92 7.89 8.32
C ALA A 407 -26.74 7.54 9.22
N VAL A 408 -25.52 8.01 8.90
CA VAL A 408 -24.34 7.87 9.75
C VAL A 408 -24.50 8.68 11.02
N GLU A 409 -24.95 9.93 10.91
CA GLU A 409 -25.15 10.85 12.04
C GLU A 409 -26.22 10.37 13.01
N ALA A 410 -27.28 9.73 12.51
CA ALA A 410 -28.31 9.13 13.36
C ALA A 410 -27.78 7.98 14.26
N LEU A 411 -26.62 7.42 13.93
CA LEU A 411 -26.00 6.33 14.68
C LEU A 411 -24.91 6.80 15.66
N ILE A 412 -24.57 8.09 15.69
CA ILE A 412 -23.52 8.65 16.55
C ILE A 412 -24.06 9.79 17.41
N ASP A 413 -23.38 10.08 18.51
CA ASP A 413 -23.72 11.18 19.42
C ASP A 413 -22.96 12.45 19.01
N LEU A 414 -23.52 13.19 18.05
CA LEU A 414 -22.95 14.46 17.56
C LEU A 414 -22.76 15.50 18.68
N GLU A 415 -23.67 15.56 19.66
CA GLU A 415 -23.56 16.52 20.75
C GLU A 415 -22.35 16.23 21.65
N ALA A 416 -22.09 14.94 21.94
CA ALA A 416 -20.92 14.57 22.69
C ALA A 416 -19.61 14.94 21.94
N ILE A 417 -19.60 14.72 20.61
CA ILE A 417 -18.46 15.08 19.77
C ILE A 417 -18.25 16.59 19.74
N ARG A 418 -19.33 17.39 19.54
CA ARG A 418 -19.28 18.85 19.57
C ARG A 418 -18.70 19.40 20.88
N ALA A 419 -19.14 18.81 22.00
CA ALA A 419 -18.69 19.21 23.33
C ALA A 419 -17.20 18.88 23.59
N ALA A 420 -16.64 17.93 22.87
CA ALA A 420 -15.23 17.52 23.01
C ALA A 420 -14.27 18.41 22.22
N ALA A 421 -14.73 19.08 21.15
CA ALA A 421 -13.97 20.00 20.28
C ALA A 421 -12.65 19.38 19.76
N LEU A 422 -12.68 18.13 19.32
CA LEU A 422 -11.53 17.34 18.91
C LEU A 422 -10.85 17.91 17.65
N THR A 423 -9.52 17.78 17.60
CA THR A 423 -8.68 18.13 16.45
C THR A 423 -8.23 16.83 15.78
N VAL A 424 -8.66 16.63 14.53
CA VAL A 424 -8.49 15.37 13.80
C VAL A 424 -7.76 15.63 12.50
N ILE A 425 -6.84 14.73 12.13
CA ILE A 425 -6.24 14.70 10.80
C ILE A 425 -6.76 13.46 10.05
N VAL A 426 -7.15 13.65 8.79
CA VAL A 426 -7.77 12.62 7.95
C VAL A 426 -6.94 12.39 6.70
N ASP A 427 -6.59 11.14 6.45
CA ASP A 427 -5.95 10.67 5.22
C ASP A 427 -6.94 9.77 4.44
N PRO A 428 -7.67 10.29 3.45
CA PRO A 428 -8.50 9.47 2.57
C PRO A 428 -7.68 8.71 1.51
N MET A 429 -6.36 8.79 1.54
CA MET A 429 -5.45 8.14 0.59
C MET A 429 -5.82 8.40 -0.87
N TYR A 430 -6.16 9.67 -1.21
CA TYR A 430 -6.69 10.11 -2.51
C TYR A 430 -8.02 9.45 -2.91
N GLY A 431 -8.62 8.65 -2.04
CA GLY A 431 -9.88 7.94 -2.25
C GLY A 431 -11.12 8.81 -2.11
N VAL A 432 -12.29 8.18 -2.00
CA VAL A 432 -13.60 8.84 -2.07
C VAL A 432 -14.21 9.23 -0.71
N GLY A 433 -13.55 8.92 0.41
CA GLY A 433 -14.11 9.10 1.75
C GLY A 433 -14.06 10.54 2.28
N GLN A 434 -13.31 11.47 1.66
CA GLN A 434 -13.06 12.80 2.23
C GLN A 434 -14.32 13.67 2.32
N LEU A 435 -15.22 13.62 1.33
CA LEU A 435 -16.42 14.47 1.33
C LEU A 435 -17.38 14.04 2.44
N THR A 436 -17.76 12.78 2.46
CA THR A 436 -18.74 12.24 3.42
C THR A 436 -18.24 12.31 4.86
N LEU A 437 -17.02 11.82 5.14
CA LEU A 437 -16.45 11.94 6.49
C LEU A 437 -16.21 13.39 6.88
N GLY A 438 -15.74 14.23 5.94
CA GLY A 438 -15.52 15.65 6.17
C GLY A 438 -16.80 16.38 6.57
N THR A 439 -17.93 16.04 5.95
CA THR A 439 -19.25 16.59 6.30
C THR A 439 -19.65 16.20 7.71
N VAL A 440 -19.61 14.90 8.05
CA VAL A 440 -19.93 14.41 9.41
C VAL A 440 -19.05 15.09 10.48
N LEU A 441 -17.74 15.19 10.25
CA LEU A 441 -16.82 15.83 11.20
C LEU A 441 -17.02 17.34 11.30
N ALA A 442 -17.39 18.02 10.20
CA ALA A 442 -17.69 19.45 10.20
C ALA A 442 -19.00 19.74 10.97
N GLU A 443 -20.05 18.94 10.77
CA GLU A 443 -21.29 19.04 11.53
C GLU A 443 -21.08 18.71 13.01
N ALA A 444 -20.18 17.79 13.32
CA ALA A 444 -19.72 17.52 14.67
C ALA A 444 -18.76 18.59 15.24
N ARG A 445 -18.47 19.68 14.48
CA ARG A 445 -17.59 20.78 14.86
C ARG A 445 -16.17 20.36 15.24
N CYS A 446 -15.67 19.29 14.69
CA CYS A 446 -14.26 18.92 14.80
C CYS A 446 -13.38 19.90 14.01
N ARG A 447 -12.16 20.13 14.49
CA ARG A 447 -11.11 20.79 13.70
C ARG A 447 -10.45 19.73 12.83
N VAL A 448 -10.67 19.81 11.52
CA VAL A 448 -10.21 18.77 10.59
C VAL A 448 -9.12 19.31 9.69
N THR A 449 -8.03 18.55 9.60
CA THR A 449 -6.97 18.73 8.59
C THR A 449 -7.01 17.52 7.67
N PHE A 450 -6.94 17.74 6.35
CA PHE A 450 -6.85 16.67 5.36
C PHE A 450 -5.46 16.63 4.76
N ILE A 451 -4.93 15.42 4.59
CA ILE A 451 -3.79 15.11 3.73
C ILE A 451 -4.26 14.19 2.61
N HIS A 452 -3.61 14.16 1.47
CA HIS A 452 -3.93 13.29 0.31
C HIS A 452 -5.42 13.36 -0.13
N GLU A 453 -6.07 14.51 -0.02
CA GLU A 453 -7.51 14.70 -0.32
C GLU A 453 -7.80 14.91 -1.81
N ARG A 454 -6.78 15.36 -2.59
CA ARG A 454 -6.97 15.74 -3.99
C ARG A 454 -7.37 14.54 -4.84
N HIS A 455 -8.18 14.79 -5.88
CA HIS A 455 -8.48 13.77 -6.88
C HIS A 455 -7.20 13.33 -7.59
N ASN A 456 -6.81 12.07 -7.38
CA ASN A 456 -5.66 11.47 -8.05
C ASN A 456 -5.96 9.98 -8.33
N PRO A 457 -6.27 9.61 -9.60
CA PRO A 457 -6.59 8.24 -9.96
C PRO A 457 -5.42 7.27 -9.82
N LEU A 458 -4.21 7.78 -9.58
CA LEU A 458 -3.02 6.99 -9.29
C LEU A 458 -2.75 6.84 -7.78
N PHE A 459 -3.61 7.40 -6.90
CA PHE A 459 -3.49 7.32 -5.43
C PHE A 459 -2.09 7.70 -4.89
N GLY A 460 -1.47 8.76 -5.47
CA GLY A 460 -0.08 9.11 -5.18
C GLY A 460 0.92 8.07 -5.66
N GLY A 461 0.44 7.05 -6.42
CA GLY A 461 1.20 5.99 -7.05
C GLY A 461 1.49 4.79 -6.19
N ARG A 462 0.75 4.63 -5.12
CA ARG A 462 0.81 3.47 -4.24
C ARG A 462 -0.58 2.86 -4.06
N SER A 463 -0.63 1.66 -3.50
CA SER A 463 -1.90 1.07 -3.07
C SER A 463 -2.57 1.98 -2.04
N PRO A 464 -3.85 2.33 -2.23
CA PRO A 464 -4.62 3.07 -1.22
C PRO A 464 -5.06 2.13 -0.08
N ALA A 465 -4.09 1.44 0.53
CA ALA A 465 -4.28 0.53 1.65
C ALA A 465 -3.73 1.19 2.92
N PRO A 466 -4.55 1.45 3.94
CA PRO A 466 -4.13 2.18 5.14
C PRO A 466 -3.33 1.27 6.10
N ASN A 467 -2.13 0.89 5.68
CA ASN A 467 -1.17 0.11 6.45
C ASN A 467 -0.07 1.01 7.06
N PRO A 468 0.77 0.50 7.98
CA PRO A 468 1.81 1.30 8.64
C PRO A 468 2.77 2.01 7.68
N GLU A 469 3.13 1.35 6.57
CA GLU A 469 4.04 1.91 5.57
C GLU A 469 3.40 3.09 4.83
N ALA A 470 2.14 2.95 4.45
CA ALA A 470 1.41 3.99 3.72
C ALA A 470 1.07 5.20 4.61
N LEU A 471 0.94 5.00 5.91
CA LEU A 471 0.52 6.04 6.86
C LEU A 471 1.69 6.78 7.53
N ARG A 472 2.93 6.64 7.05
CA ARG A 472 4.11 7.31 7.65
C ARG A 472 3.96 8.83 7.74
N LEU A 473 3.40 9.46 6.71
CA LEU A 473 3.16 10.91 6.73
C LEU A 473 2.11 11.27 7.78
N LEU A 474 1.02 10.52 7.86
CA LEU A 474 0.00 10.71 8.91
C LEU A 474 0.62 10.57 10.30
N CYS A 475 1.40 9.51 10.54
CA CYS A 475 2.09 9.27 11.81
C CYS A 475 3.08 10.40 12.15
N SER A 476 3.83 10.91 11.16
CA SER A 476 4.76 12.02 11.36
C SER A 476 4.03 13.31 11.70
N THR A 477 2.96 13.64 10.93
CA THR A 477 2.17 14.85 11.17
C THR A 477 1.48 14.84 12.54
N MET A 478 1.01 13.67 12.98
CA MET A 478 0.46 13.50 14.33
C MET A 478 1.50 13.84 15.42
N ARG A 479 2.75 13.39 15.26
CA ARG A 479 3.83 13.70 16.24
C ARG A 479 4.18 15.17 16.31
N ASP A 480 4.12 15.85 15.17
CA ASP A 480 4.56 17.25 15.06
C ASP A 480 3.45 18.23 15.46
N GLY A 481 2.18 17.83 15.48
CA GLY A 481 1.11 18.78 15.31
C GLY A 481 0.00 18.94 16.34
N GLY A 482 -0.05 18.28 17.48
CA GLY A 482 -1.10 18.51 18.49
C GLY A 482 -2.51 18.09 18.06
N TYR A 483 -2.64 17.00 17.32
CA TYR A 483 -3.89 16.34 16.97
C TYR A 483 -4.29 15.33 18.04
N ASP A 484 -5.59 15.15 18.23
CA ASP A 484 -6.14 14.15 19.14
C ASP A 484 -6.23 12.77 18.50
N LEU A 485 -6.40 12.71 17.18
CA LEU A 485 -6.62 11.48 16.42
C LEU A 485 -6.25 11.64 14.97
N GLY A 486 -5.55 10.63 14.42
CA GLY A 486 -5.35 10.42 13.00
C GLY A 486 -6.30 9.34 12.47
N LEU A 487 -6.98 9.61 11.36
CA LEU A 487 -7.91 8.71 10.68
C LEU A 487 -7.42 8.47 9.25
N ALA A 488 -7.52 7.24 8.78
CA ALA A 488 -7.24 6.90 7.39
C ALA A 488 -8.27 5.92 6.84
N MET A 489 -8.54 6.00 5.53
CA MET A 489 -9.45 5.09 4.82
C MET A 489 -8.81 4.58 3.54
N ASP A 490 -9.25 3.42 3.06
CA ASP A 490 -8.80 2.92 1.76
C ASP A 490 -9.50 3.62 0.58
N GLY A 491 -9.11 3.25 -0.65
CA GLY A 491 -9.52 3.96 -1.87
C GLY A 491 -11.02 4.10 -2.07
N ASP A 492 -11.82 3.15 -1.60
CA ASP A 492 -13.30 3.17 -1.67
C ASP A 492 -13.97 3.34 -0.30
N ALA A 493 -13.18 3.68 0.72
CA ALA A 493 -13.61 4.05 2.07
C ALA A 493 -14.43 2.96 2.81
N ASP A 494 -14.21 1.68 2.50
CA ASP A 494 -14.84 0.58 3.23
C ASP A 494 -13.99 0.06 4.40
N ARG A 495 -12.71 0.53 4.52
CA ARG A 495 -11.78 0.19 5.59
C ARG A 495 -11.29 1.42 6.32
N ILE A 496 -10.88 1.20 7.58
CA ILE A 496 -10.31 2.22 8.45
C ILE A 496 -8.96 1.78 9.01
N ALA A 497 -8.08 2.74 9.22
CA ALA A 497 -6.97 2.67 10.17
C ALA A 497 -6.92 3.95 11.01
N ILE A 498 -6.34 3.86 12.20
CA ILE A 498 -6.20 5.00 13.10
C ILE A 498 -4.77 5.16 13.61
N VAL A 499 -4.41 6.40 13.93
CA VAL A 499 -3.14 6.77 14.54
C VAL A 499 -3.46 7.52 15.83
N ASP A 500 -2.81 7.13 16.92
CA ASP A 500 -3.05 7.73 18.22
C ASP A 500 -2.38 9.12 18.36
N GLU A 501 -2.63 9.77 19.47
CA GLU A 501 -2.11 11.09 19.79
C GLU A 501 -0.56 11.19 19.91
N ARG A 502 0.13 10.04 19.89
CA ARG A 502 1.61 9.95 19.89
C ARG A 502 2.17 9.73 18.49
N GLY A 503 1.30 9.59 17.48
CA GLY A 503 1.69 9.21 16.14
C GLY A 503 2.03 7.73 15.99
N GLU A 504 1.47 6.86 16.85
CA GLU A 504 1.58 5.42 16.74
C GLU A 504 0.40 4.86 15.94
N TYR A 505 0.70 4.01 14.97
CA TYR A 505 -0.32 3.24 14.27
C TYR A 505 -0.99 2.25 15.22
N ILE A 506 -2.31 2.27 15.26
CA ILE A 506 -3.11 1.33 16.04
C ILE A 506 -3.55 0.18 15.16
N SER A 507 -3.22 -1.04 15.55
CA SER A 507 -3.62 -2.23 14.78
C SER A 507 -5.14 -2.31 14.66
N VAL A 508 -5.62 -2.86 13.53
CA VAL A 508 -7.07 -3.06 13.34
C VAL A 508 -7.64 -3.99 14.42
N ASN A 509 -6.87 -4.94 14.90
CA ASN A 509 -7.27 -5.79 16.00
C ASN A 509 -7.52 -5.00 17.30
N ASP A 510 -6.65 -4.04 17.62
CA ASP A 510 -6.85 -3.15 18.76
C ASP A 510 -8.06 -2.25 18.55
N LEU A 511 -8.25 -1.74 17.33
CA LEU A 511 -9.42 -0.93 16.98
C LEU A 511 -10.72 -1.70 17.21
N LEU A 512 -10.81 -2.95 16.74
CA LEU A 512 -11.99 -3.79 16.95
C LEU A 512 -12.26 -4.05 18.44
N LEU A 513 -11.21 -4.31 19.23
CA LEU A 513 -11.30 -4.45 20.68
C LEU A 513 -11.83 -3.17 21.35
N LEU A 514 -11.28 -2.02 20.98
CA LEU A 514 -11.68 -0.71 21.52
C LEU A 514 -13.15 -0.41 21.19
N LEU A 515 -13.58 -0.64 19.95
CA LEU A 515 -14.94 -0.36 19.52
C LEU A 515 -15.93 -1.34 20.13
N TYR A 516 -15.59 -2.64 20.27
CA TYR A 516 -16.46 -3.62 20.91
C TYR A 516 -16.64 -3.29 22.41
N TRP A 517 -15.52 -2.99 23.11
CA TRP A 517 -15.56 -2.52 24.49
C TRP A 517 -16.41 -1.24 24.64
N TYR A 518 -16.20 -0.26 23.76
CA TYR A 518 -16.91 1.01 23.79
C TYR A 518 -18.42 0.83 23.60
N LEU A 519 -18.83 0.08 22.59
CA LEU A 519 -20.23 -0.20 22.33
C LEU A 519 -20.91 -0.91 23.50
N HIS A 520 -20.21 -1.86 24.14
CA HIS A 520 -20.75 -2.64 25.24
C HIS A 520 -20.77 -1.86 26.57
N GLU A 521 -19.62 -1.32 26.99
CA GLU A 521 -19.44 -0.75 28.33
C GLU A 521 -19.82 0.73 28.40
N VAL A 522 -19.63 1.49 27.34
CA VAL A 522 -19.90 2.93 27.37
C VAL A 522 -21.28 3.26 26.79
N ARG A 523 -21.63 2.65 25.65
CA ARG A 523 -22.99 2.81 25.07
C ARG A 523 -24.04 1.90 25.69
N GLY A 524 -23.64 0.88 26.44
CA GLY A 524 -24.55 -0.07 27.09
C GLY A 524 -25.26 -1.04 26.13
N HIS A 525 -24.76 -1.20 24.91
CA HIS A 525 -25.33 -2.14 23.95
C HIS A 525 -24.91 -3.56 24.30
N ARG A 526 -25.82 -4.54 24.15
CA ARG A 526 -25.55 -5.96 24.41
C ARG A 526 -25.55 -6.76 23.12
N GLY A 527 -24.73 -7.82 23.08
CA GLY A 527 -24.61 -8.75 21.96
C GLY A 527 -23.18 -9.13 21.66
N GLY A 528 -23.02 -10.31 21.06
CA GLY A 528 -21.72 -10.89 20.72
C GLY A 528 -20.96 -10.13 19.63
N VAL A 529 -19.78 -10.64 19.31
CA VAL A 529 -18.92 -10.11 18.25
C VAL A 529 -18.63 -11.21 17.22
N VAL A 530 -18.58 -10.81 15.94
CA VAL A 530 -18.18 -11.70 14.84
C VAL A 530 -16.80 -11.28 14.32
N ARG A 531 -15.89 -12.22 14.21
CA ARG A 531 -14.57 -12.02 13.63
C ARG A 531 -14.23 -13.11 12.62
N ASN A 532 -13.35 -12.79 11.65
CA ASN A 532 -12.84 -13.84 10.79
C ASN A 532 -11.69 -14.64 11.45
N SER A 533 -11.33 -15.76 10.84
CA SER A 533 -10.33 -16.71 11.35
C SER A 533 -8.93 -16.11 11.57
N SER A 534 -8.58 -15.00 10.87
CA SER A 534 -7.29 -14.31 10.98
C SER A 534 -7.30 -13.11 11.95
N THR A 535 -8.44 -12.82 12.59
CA THR A 535 -8.59 -11.72 13.55
C THR A 535 -8.24 -12.19 14.96
N THR A 536 -7.79 -11.28 15.81
CA THR A 536 -7.28 -11.57 17.16
C THR A 536 -8.26 -12.36 18.05
N HIS A 537 -7.74 -13.31 18.80
CA HIS A 537 -8.47 -14.02 19.87
C HIS A 537 -8.68 -13.16 21.14
N LEU A 538 -8.11 -11.95 21.20
CA LEU A 538 -8.46 -11.01 22.29
C LEU A 538 -9.93 -10.61 22.24
N LEU A 539 -10.61 -10.67 21.07
CA LEU A 539 -12.06 -10.46 20.96
C LEU A 539 -12.84 -11.57 21.68
N ASP A 540 -12.37 -12.82 21.61
CA ASP A 540 -12.98 -13.95 22.34
C ASP A 540 -12.87 -13.73 23.85
N ARG A 541 -11.68 -13.33 24.34
CA ARG A 541 -11.45 -13.04 25.76
C ARG A 541 -12.33 -11.88 26.23
N LEU A 542 -12.42 -10.81 25.42
CA LEU A 542 -13.25 -9.65 25.78
C LEU A 542 -14.73 -10.01 25.79
N ALA A 543 -15.25 -10.73 24.80
CA ALA A 543 -16.63 -11.18 24.75
C ALA A 543 -16.97 -12.04 25.98
N HIS A 544 -16.17 -13.06 26.26
CA HIS A 544 -16.35 -13.91 27.42
C HIS A 544 -16.37 -13.12 28.74
N ARG A 545 -15.44 -12.13 28.88
CA ARG A 545 -15.39 -11.30 30.09
C ARG A 545 -16.64 -10.40 30.24
N LEU A 546 -17.23 -10.00 29.11
CA LEU A 546 -18.45 -9.19 29.07
C LEU A 546 -19.73 -10.04 29.17
N GLY A 547 -19.62 -11.38 29.27
CA GLY A 547 -20.73 -12.31 29.32
C GLY A 547 -21.40 -12.53 27.96
N GLU A 548 -20.66 -12.31 26.86
CA GLU A 548 -21.14 -12.39 25.48
C GLU A 548 -20.35 -13.45 24.70
N GLU A 549 -20.82 -13.80 23.50
CA GLU A 549 -20.19 -14.78 22.61
C GLU A 549 -19.34 -14.12 21.53
N CYS A 550 -18.28 -14.81 21.08
CA CYS A 550 -17.50 -14.46 19.92
C CYS A 550 -17.64 -15.57 18.85
N TYR A 551 -18.02 -15.18 17.65
CA TYR A 551 -18.26 -16.10 16.53
C TYR A 551 -17.14 -15.99 15.52
N GLU A 552 -16.45 -17.12 15.26
CA GLU A 552 -15.42 -17.20 14.22
C GLU A 552 -15.99 -17.66 12.89
N VAL A 553 -15.65 -16.94 11.80
CA VAL A 553 -16.10 -17.24 10.44
C VAL A 553 -14.90 -17.27 9.47
N PRO A 554 -15.05 -17.81 8.25
CA PRO A 554 -14.03 -17.72 7.21
C PRO A 554 -13.71 -16.25 6.84
N VAL A 555 -12.54 -16.01 6.26
CA VAL A 555 -12.18 -14.68 5.70
C VAL A 555 -13.12 -14.33 4.55
N GLY A 556 -13.67 -13.14 4.63
CA GLY A 556 -14.63 -12.59 3.68
C GLY A 556 -15.83 -11.98 4.39
N PHE A 557 -16.01 -10.68 4.19
CA PHE A 557 -17.00 -9.90 4.97
C PHE A 557 -18.44 -10.39 4.83
N LYS A 558 -18.78 -11.07 3.73
CA LYS A 558 -20.07 -11.74 3.54
C LYS A 558 -20.35 -12.77 4.65
N HIS A 559 -19.33 -13.51 5.11
CA HIS A 559 -19.48 -14.49 6.21
C HIS A 559 -19.66 -13.76 7.56
N VAL A 560 -18.95 -12.63 7.75
CA VAL A 560 -19.13 -11.78 8.94
C VAL A 560 -20.57 -11.29 9.02
N VAL A 561 -21.10 -10.71 7.94
CA VAL A 561 -22.46 -10.18 7.90
C VAL A 561 -23.50 -11.29 8.10
N THR A 562 -23.34 -12.44 7.45
CA THR A 562 -24.25 -13.59 7.63
C THR A 562 -24.33 -14.01 9.09
N ALA A 563 -23.18 -14.19 9.75
CA ALA A 563 -23.16 -14.56 11.17
C ALA A 563 -23.68 -13.44 12.09
N MET A 564 -23.44 -12.16 11.75
CA MET A 564 -24.02 -11.04 12.50
C MET A 564 -25.54 -11.07 12.50
N VAL A 565 -26.14 -11.32 11.36
CA VAL A 565 -27.61 -11.41 11.22
C VAL A 565 -28.12 -12.66 11.95
N GLU A 566 -27.48 -13.81 11.78
CA GLU A 566 -27.87 -15.09 12.38
C GLU A 566 -27.83 -15.05 13.92
N HIS A 567 -26.80 -14.45 14.50
CA HIS A 567 -26.56 -14.40 15.94
C HIS A 567 -26.97 -13.06 16.56
N ASN A 568 -27.54 -12.14 15.79
CA ASN A 568 -27.87 -10.78 16.23
C ASN A 568 -26.68 -10.09 16.93
N ALA A 569 -25.46 -10.30 16.39
CA ALA A 569 -24.23 -9.82 17.01
C ALA A 569 -24.12 -8.28 16.95
N LEU A 570 -23.44 -7.69 17.94
CA LEU A 570 -23.31 -6.24 18.09
C LEU A 570 -22.33 -5.63 17.10
N LEU A 571 -21.17 -6.26 16.90
CA LEU A 571 -20.09 -5.82 16.04
C LEU A 571 -19.62 -6.98 15.17
N GLY A 572 -19.31 -6.70 13.91
CA GLY A 572 -18.60 -7.60 13.03
C GLY A 572 -17.40 -6.93 12.38
N GLY A 573 -16.25 -7.59 12.35
CA GLY A 573 -15.03 -7.01 11.82
C GLY A 573 -13.98 -8.01 11.33
N GLU A 574 -13.08 -7.51 10.51
CA GLU A 574 -11.93 -8.23 9.97
C GLU A 574 -10.63 -7.50 10.28
N SER A 575 -9.55 -8.24 10.49
CA SER A 575 -8.19 -7.69 10.67
C SER A 575 -7.72 -6.78 9.51
N SER A 576 -8.41 -6.82 8.37
CA SER A 576 -8.16 -5.96 7.21
C SER A 576 -8.70 -4.53 7.32
N GLY A 577 -9.39 -4.16 8.41
CA GLY A 577 -9.92 -2.80 8.65
C GLY A 577 -11.39 -2.61 8.30
N GLY A 578 -12.06 -3.62 7.77
CA GLY A 578 -13.50 -3.55 7.51
C GLY A 578 -14.33 -3.93 8.72
N LEU A 579 -15.32 -3.13 9.07
CA LEU A 579 -16.24 -3.42 10.18
C LEU A 579 -17.65 -2.84 9.93
N THR A 580 -18.63 -3.36 10.64
CA THR A 580 -19.99 -2.82 10.77
C THR A 580 -20.59 -3.16 12.14
N ILE A 581 -21.69 -2.53 12.49
CA ILE A 581 -22.44 -2.82 13.72
C ILE A 581 -23.87 -3.23 13.40
N ARG A 582 -24.52 -3.85 14.37
CA ARG A 582 -25.97 -4.12 14.31
C ARG A 582 -26.78 -2.83 14.13
N GLY A 583 -27.69 -2.84 13.16
CA GLY A 583 -28.55 -1.69 12.85
C GLY A 583 -27.96 -0.73 11.82
N HIS A 584 -26.76 -0.99 11.32
CA HIS A 584 -26.15 -0.28 10.21
C HIS A 584 -26.22 -1.12 8.90
N ILE A 585 -25.52 -0.70 7.86
CA ILE A 585 -25.49 -1.42 6.57
C ILE A 585 -24.90 -2.84 6.71
N LEU A 586 -25.37 -3.75 5.87
CA LEU A 586 -24.84 -5.13 5.77
C LEU A 586 -23.56 -5.17 4.92
N GLY A 587 -22.64 -4.28 5.20
CA GLY A 587 -21.38 -4.09 4.49
C GLY A 587 -20.38 -3.36 5.37
N LYS A 588 -19.13 -3.32 4.93
CA LYS A 588 -18.07 -2.56 5.62
C LYS A 588 -18.30 -1.06 5.44
N ASP A 589 -18.04 -0.30 6.50
CA ASP A 589 -18.15 1.15 6.47
C ASP A 589 -17.03 1.83 7.25
N GLY A 590 -16.02 2.31 6.50
CA GLY A 590 -14.89 3.04 7.08
C GLY A 590 -15.27 4.44 7.55
N ILE A 591 -16.27 5.08 6.92
CA ILE A 591 -16.73 6.44 7.28
C ILE A 591 -17.46 6.41 8.64
N PHE A 592 -18.43 5.49 8.77
CA PHE A 592 -19.11 5.27 10.04
C PHE A 592 -18.12 4.85 11.15
N ALA A 593 -17.18 3.95 10.82
CA ALA A 593 -16.17 3.51 11.78
C ALA A 593 -15.29 4.67 12.26
N CYS A 594 -14.88 5.59 11.37
CA CYS A 594 -14.15 6.81 11.73
C CYS A 594 -14.99 7.69 12.69
N ALA A 595 -16.26 7.92 12.36
CA ALA A 595 -17.16 8.73 13.20
C ALA A 595 -17.37 8.10 14.59
N LEU A 596 -17.49 6.77 14.65
CA LEU A 596 -17.64 6.03 15.90
C LEU A 596 -16.38 6.11 16.79
N VAL A 597 -15.18 6.11 16.20
CA VAL A 597 -13.92 6.32 16.96
C VAL A 597 -13.86 7.73 17.53
N VAL A 598 -14.25 8.74 16.75
CA VAL A 598 -14.32 10.14 17.23
C VAL A 598 -15.30 10.27 18.39
N GLU A 599 -16.45 9.63 18.30
CA GLU A 599 -17.43 9.59 19.40
C GLU A 599 -16.86 8.89 20.64
N MET A 600 -16.14 7.77 20.45
CA MET A 600 -15.52 7.05 21.57
C MET A 600 -14.57 7.96 22.35
N LEU A 601 -13.74 8.75 21.68
CA LEU A 601 -12.85 9.69 22.33
C LEU A 601 -13.65 10.80 23.05
N ALA A 602 -14.66 11.33 22.40
CA ALA A 602 -15.51 12.40 22.94
C ALA A 602 -16.21 11.97 24.23
N LYS A 603 -16.84 10.80 24.23
CA LYS A 603 -17.58 10.27 25.40
C LYS A 603 -16.69 9.82 26.52
N THR A 604 -15.58 9.18 26.21
CA THR A 604 -14.67 8.68 27.24
C THR A 604 -13.76 9.75 27.81
N ARG A 605 -13.50 10.81 27.04
CA ARG A 605 -12.52 11.87 27.35
C ARG A 605 -11.13 11.30 27.65
N GLN A 606 -10.80 10.19 27.04
CA GLN A 606 -9.52 9.49 27.16
C GLN A 606 -8.86 9.40 25.79
N LYS A 607 -7.53 9.38 25.79
CA LYS A 607 -6.72 9.20 24.58
C LYS A 607 -6.77 7.73 24.12
N ILE A 608 -6.54 7.49 22.83
CA ILE A 608 -6.50 6.13 22.27
C ILE A 608 -5.50 5.26 23.01
N SER A 609 -4.30 5.79 23.30
CA SER A 609 -3.28 5.05 24.05
C SER A 609 -3.76 4.61 25.45
N GLN A 610 -4.52 5.43 26.14
CA GLN A 610 -5.07 5.13 27.45
C GLN A 610 -6.19 4.09 27.38
N LEU A 611 -7.08 4.23 26.40
CA LEU A 611 -8.15 3.26 26.17
C LEU A 611 -7.60 1.88 25.82
N ARG A 612 -6.54 1.81 25.00
CA ARG A 612 -5.86 0.56 24.65
C ARG A 612 -5.30 -0.15 25.90
N GLU A 613 -4.60 0.58 26.76
CA GLU A 613 -4.08 0.01 28.02
C GLU A 613 -5.22 -0.48 28.94
N ARG A 614 -6.33 0.26 28.99
CA ARG A 614 -7.52 -0.13 29.75
C ARG A 614 -8.09 -1.46 29.24
N VAL A 615 -8.25 -1.63 27.94
CA VAL A 615 -8.78 -2.85 27.34
C VAL A 615 -7.80 -4.01 27.51
N TYR A 616 -6.51 -3.79 27.37
CA TYR A 616 -5.47 -4.79 27.66
C TYR A 616 -5.46 -5.22 29.15
N GLY A 617 -5.83 -4.33 30.07
CA GLY A 617 -6.05 -4.70 31.47
C GLY A 617 -7.19 -5.70 31.66
N LEU A 618 -8.13 -5.80 30.69
CA LEU A 618 -9.23 -6.75 30.70
C LEU A 618 -8.89 -8.07 30.00
N THR A 619 -8.16 -8.02 28.89
CA THR A 619 -7.94 -9.15 27.98
C THR A 619 -6.54 -9.76 28.06
N GLY A 620 -5.58 -9.04 28.64
CA GLY A 620 -4.16 -9.30 28.41
C GLY A 620 -3.73 -8.81 27.02
N ARG A 621 -2.55 -9.25 26.57
CA ARG A 621 -2.00 -8.92 25.25
C ARG A 621 -1.69 -10.18 24.47
N LEU A 622 -1.91 -10.13 23.16
CA LEU A 622 -1.41 -11.09 22.19
C LEU A 622 -0.71 -10.33 21.06
N TYR A 623 0.27 -10.97 20.45
CA TYR A 623 1.12 -10.37 19.42
C TYR A 623 0.97 -11.15 18.12
N GLN A 624 0.58 -10.49 17.05
CA GLN A 624 0.46 -11.09 15.74
C GLN A 624 1.76 -10.94 14.95
N ALA A 625 2.04 -11.96 14.13
CA ALA A 625 3.00 -11.89 13.07
C ALA A 625 2.42 -12.57 11.82
N GLU A 626 2.64 -11.96 10.67
CA GLU A 626 2.14 -12.51 9.41
C GLU A 626 3.17 -12.36 8.29
N GLU A 627 3.06 -13.23 7.30
CA GLU A 627 3.89 -13.23 6.12
C GLU A 627 3.11 -13.79 4.93
N SER A 628 3.39 -13.26 3.75
CA SER A 628 2.86 -13.79 2.50
C SER A 628 4.01 -14.35 1.66
N ILE A 629 3.90 -15.60 1.25
CA ILE A 629 4.89 -16.25 0.37
C ILE A 629 4.24 -16.63 -0.96
N PRO A 630 4.98 -16.60 -2.09
CA PRO A 630 4.45 -17.06 -3.37
C PRO A 630 3.94 -18.49 -3.28
N ALA A 631 2.72 -18.71 -3.75
CA ALA A 631 2.08 -20.04 -3.75
C ALA A 631 2.21 -20.68 -5.13
N THR A 632 2.66 -21.96 -5.15
CA THR A 632 2.65 -22.77 -6.37
C THR A 632 1.43 -23.70 -6.39
N PRO A 633 1.04 -24.22 -7.57
CA PRO A 633 -0.05 -25.20 -7.68
C PRO A 633 0.19 -26.45 -6.83
N GLU A 634 1.44 -26.90 -6.74
CA GLU A 634 1.85 -28.09 -5.97
C GLU A 634 1.62 -27.87 -4.46
N MET A 635 1.90 -26.67 -3.96
CA MET A 635 1.69 -26.30 -2.57
C MET A 635 0.20 -26.39 -2.17
N ARG A 636 -0.72 -26.08 -3.10
CA ARG A 636 -2.18 -26.17 -2.84
C ARG A 636 -2.64 -27.59 -2.55
N VAL A 637 -1.93 -28.60 -3.07
CA VAL A 637 -2.22 -30.02 -2.83
C VAL A 637 -1.41 -30.58 -1.64
N ALA A 638 -0.11 -30.25 -1.60
CA ALA A 638 0.82 -30.80 -0.62
C ALA A 638 0.57 -30.30 0.82
N ILE A 639 0.36 -28.99 1.01
CA ILE A 639 0.22 -28.39 2.36
C ILE A 639 -1.01 -28.91 3.11
N PRO A 640 -2.23 -28.95 2.54
CA PRO A 640 -3.39 -29.52 3.25
C PRO A 640 -3.22 -31.00 3.59
N ARG A 641 -2.54 -31.76 2.73
CA ARG A 641 -2.22 -33.17 3.00
C ARG A 641 -1.28 -33.31 4.19
N ARG A 642 -0.17 -32.57 4.18
CA ARG A 642 0.85 -32.62 5.25
C ARG A 642 0.29 -32.16 6.59
N LEU A 643 -0.63 -31.18 6.58
CA LEU A 643 -1.30 -30.74 7.83
C LEU A 643 -2.19 -31.81 8.43
N ARG A 644 -2.83 -32.66 7.60
CA ARG A 644 -3.61 -33.81 8.07
C ARG A 644 -2.72 -34.92 8.64
N GLU A 645 -1.50 -35.04 8.11
CA GLU A 645 -0.50 -36.05 8.52
C GLU A 645 0.41 -35.52 9.64
N ALA A 646 0.30 -34.23 10.02
CA ALA A 646 1.12 -33.62 11.05
C ALA A 646 0.84 -34.27 12.42
N PRO A 647 1.88 -34.54 13.22
CA PRO A 647 1.71 -35.20 14.50
C PRO A 647 0.87 -34.34 15.44
N SER A 648 -0.13 -34.96 16.07
CA SER A 648 -0.86 -34.42 17.21
C SER A 648 0.11 -34.26 18.39
N GLY A 649 0.47 -33.03 18.73
CA GLY A 649 1.42 -32.79 19.80
C GLY A 649 1.69 -31.32 20.07
N CYS A 650 2.96 -30.94 20.00
CA CYS A 650 3.41 -29.59 20.22
C CYS A 650 3.93 -28.97 18.91
N ILE A 651 3.66 -27.68 18.70
CA ILE A 651 4.21 -26.85 17.64
C ILE A 651 5.05 -25.78 18.31
N ALA A 652 6.33 -25.69 17.93
CA ALA A 652 7.30 -24.88 18.66
C ALA A 652 7.20 -25.22 20.16
N SER A 653 6.94 -24.25 21.02
CA SER A 653 6.79 -24.42 22.48
C SER A 653 5.34 -24.65 22.95
N TYR A 654 4.35 -24.73 22.03
CA TYR A 654 2.93 -24.78 22.36
C TYR A 654 2.28 -26.12 22.08
N ARG A 655 1.40 -26.56 23.01
CA ARG A 655 0.52 -27.70 22.78
C ARG A 655 -0.62 -27.30 21.83
N VAL A 656 -0.87 -28.15 20.82
CA VAL A 656 -2.02 -28.03 19.92
C VAL A 656 -3.27 -28.57 20.66
N LEU A 657 -4.27 -27.71 20.82
CA LEU A 657 -5.54 -28.03 21.45
C LEU A 657 -6.57 -28.53 20.44
N ASN A 658 -6.64 -27.89 19.29
CA ASN A 658 -7.62 -28.16 18.23
C ASN A 658 -7.09 -27.70 16.87
N SER A 659 -7.77 -28.10 15.79
CA SER A 659 -7.52 -27.62 14.44
C SER A 659 -8.81 -27.38 13.69
N SER A 660 -8.80 -26.40 12.78
CA SER A 660 -9.91 -26.07 11.91
C SER A 660 -9.45 -25.95 10.46
N GLN A 661 -10.33 -26.34 9.55
CA GLN A 661 -10.15 -26.18 8.09
C GLN A 661 -11.20 -25.25 7.49
N ILE A 662 -11.82 -24.40 8.30
CA ILE A 662 -12.90 -23.51 7.88
C ILE A 662 -12.43 -22.51 6.81
N ASP A 663 -11.13 -22.12 6.89
CA ASP A 663 -10.49 -21.21 5.92
C ASP A 663 -8.97 -21.51 5.86
N GLY A 664 -8.60 -22.49 5.05
CA GLY A 664 -7.24 -23.04 5.03
C GLY A 664 -7.03 -24.02 6.19
N ALA A 665 -5.93 -23.86 6.93
CA ALA A 665 -5.67 -24.68 8.12
C ALA A 665 -5.25 -23.78 9.28
N LYS A 666 -6.04 -23.81 10.35
CA LYS A 666 -5.80 -23.09 11.60
C LYS A 666 -5.59 -24.08 12.73
N LEU A 667 -4.56 -23.85 13.52
CA LEU A 667 -4.22 -24.61 14.73
C LEU A 667 -4.48 -23.73 15.94
N TYR A 668 -5.30 -24.20 16.86
CA TYR A 668 -5.56 -23.55 18.14
C TYR A 668 -4.60 -24.10 19.17
N LEU A 669 -3.90 -23.22 19.81
CA LEU A 669 -2.83 -23.53 20.76
C LEU A 669 -3.26 -23.13 22.16
N GLU A 670 -2.53 -23.58 23.17
CA GLU A 670 -2.78 -23.18 24.55
C GLU A 670 -2.65 -21.64 24.72
N ASN A 671 -3.33 -21.09 25.73
CA ASN A 671 -3.41 -19.66 26.06
C ASN A 671 -4.02 -18.79 24.93
N ASP A 672 -4.96 -19.34 24.15
CA ASP A 672 -5.63 -18.69 23.01
C ASP A 672 -4.69 -18.29 21.85
N ASN A 673 -3.47 -18.81 21.85
CA ASN A 673 -2.55 -18.65 20.74
C ASN A 673 -3.03 -19.44 19.51
N TRP A 674 -2.62 -19.04 18.33
CA TRP A 674 -2.99 -19.76 17.12
C TRP A 674 -1.96 -19.58 15.99
N ALA A 675 -2.00 -20.50 15.03
CA ALA A 675 -1.22 -20.46 13.80
C ALA A 675 -2.10 -20.86 12.62
N GLN A 676 -2.04 -20.12 11.50
CA GLN A 676 -2.88 -20.35 10.32
C GLN A 676 -2.06 -20.31 9.03
N LEU A 677 -2.42 -21.21 8.11
CA LEU A 677 -1.95 -21.29 6.73
C LEU A 677 -3.17 -21.15 5.81
N ARG A 678 -3.20 -20.10 4.97
CA ARG A 678 -4.32 -19.83 4.09
C ARG A 678 -3.86 -19.41 2.70
N PHE A 679 -4.36 -20.08 1.66
CA PHE A 679 -4.17 -19.62 0.29
C PHE A 679 -5.06 -18.41 0.00
N SER A 680 -4.46 -17.35 -0.56
CA SER A 680 -5.24 -16.20 -1.01
C SER A 680 -6.18 -16.59 -2.16
N GLY A 681 -7.43 -16.10 -2.10
CA GLY A 681 -8.41 -16.26 -3.18
C GLY A 681 -8.21 -15.28 -4.34
N THR A 682 -7.42 -14.22 -4.15
CA THR A 682 -7.25 -13.11 -5.12
C THR A 682 -5.84 -12.99 -5.66
N GLU A 683 -4.84 -13.55 -4.97
CA GLU A 683 -3.42 -13.44 -5.29
C GLU A 683 -2.77 -14.83 -5.25
N PRO A 684 -1.70 -15.08 -6.02
CA PRO A 684 -1.01 -16.36 -6.00
C PRO A 684 -0.05 -16.47 -4.79
N VAL A 685 -0.58 -16.26 -3.57
CA VAL A 685 0.19 -16.30 -2.32
C VAL A 685 -0.42 -17.22 -1.28
N LEU A 686 0.43 -17.82 -0.46
CA LEU A 686 0.08 -18.48 0.79
C LEU A 686 0.35 -17.51 1.95
N ARG A 687 -0.68 -17.21 2.72
CA ARG A 687 -0.59 -16.37 3.90
C ARG A 687 -0.32 -17.22 5.13
N LEU A 688 0.71 -16.85 5.85
CA LEU A 688 1.12 -17.39 7.14
C LEU A 688 0.72 -16.36 8.19
N ALA A 689 -0.07 -16.72 9.16
CA ALA A 689 -0.48 -15.81 10.23
C ALA A 689 -0.41 -16.54 11.56
N VAL A 690 0.06 -15.87 12.59
CA VAL A 690 0.18 -16.40 13.95
C VAL A 690 -0.19 -15.33 14.97
N GLU A 691 -0.62 -15.76 16.14
CA GLU A 691 -0.81 -14.90 17.30
C GLU A 691 -0.29 -15.62 18.55
N ALA A 692 0.48 -14.93 19.39
CA ALA A 692 1.10 -15.52 20.57
C ALA A 692 1.17 -14.52 21.74
N ASP A 693 1.46 -15.04 22.94
CA ASP A 693 1.51 -14.30 24.20
C ASP A 693 2.78 -13.43 24.36
N SER A 694 3.74 -13.52 23.44
CA SER A 694 4.87 -12.58 23.36
C SER A 694 5.34 -12.35 21.90
N PRO A 695 6.02 -11.24 21.62
CA PRO A 695 6.59 -10.96 20.29
C PRO A 695 7.56 -12.04 19.82
N GLU A 696 8.44 -12.53 20.73
CA GLU A 696 9.45 -13.56 20.42
C GLU A 696 8.77 -14.86 20.03
N LYS A 697 7.74 -15.28 20.77
CA LYS A 697 6.99 -16.51 20.50
C LYS A 697 6.16 -16.41 19.22
N SER A 698 5.62 -15.23 18.86
CA SER A 698 4.96 -15.05 17.58
C SER A 698 5.94 -15.23 16.41
N GLN A 699 7.18 -14.74 16.54
CA GLN A 699 8.22 -14.96 15.53
C GLN A 699 8.68 -16.43 15.48
N GLU A 700 8.75 -17.12 16.62
CA GLU A 700 9.06 -18.56 16.67
C GLU A 700 7.99 -19.39 15.94
N LEU A 701 6.70 -19.11 16.19
CA LEU A 701 5.60 -19.77 15.49
C LEU A 701 5.62 -19.48 13.98
N LEU A 702 5.87 -18.25 13.59
CA LEU A 702 5.95 -17.86 12.18
C LEU A 702 7.13 -18.57 11.48
N HIS A 703 8.27 -18.66 12.17
CA HIS A 703 9.45 -19.41 11.68
C HIS A 703 9.11 -20.88 11.49
N TRP A 704 8.42 -21.49 12.45
CA TRP A 704 7.96 -22.88 12.36
C TRP A 704 7.05 -23.08 11.14
N LEU A 705 6.07 -22.20 10.90
CA LEU A 705 5.21 -22.25 9.71
C LEU A 705 6.01 -22.17 8.42
N ARG A 706 7.02 -21.29 8.34
CA ARG A 706 7.92 -21.19 7.17
C ARG A 706 8.66 -22.52 6.90
N GLN A 707 9.19 -23.13 7.94
CA GLN A 707 9.87 -24.43 7.81
C GLN A 707 8.90 -25.52 7.38
N PHE A 708 7.73 -25.56 7.98
CA PHE A 708 6.68 -26.52 7.62
C PHE A 708 6.28 -26.42 6.15
N VAL A 709 6.18 -25.21 5.59
CA VAL A 709 5.84 -25.01 4.18
C VAL A 709 6.99 -25.41 3.25
N LYS A 710 8.25 -25.19 3.65
CA LYS A 710 9.44 -25.54 2.84
C LYS A 710 9.77 -27.03 2.86
N ALA A 711 9.47 -27.74 3.93
CA ALA A 711 9.71 -29.17 4.06
C ALA A 711 8.78 -29.98 3.13
#